data_1871e5b7a3182b25b26f08ae925dbb15
#
_entry.id   1871e5b7a3182b25b26f08ae925dbb15
#
_cell.length_a   1.000
_cell.length_b   1.000
_cell.length_c   1.000
_cell.angle_alpha   90.00
_cell.angle_beta   90.00
_cell.angle_gamma   90.00
#
_symmetry.space_group_name_H-M   'P 1'
#
loop_
_entity.id
_entity.type
_entity.pdbx_description
1 polymer ?
#
loop_
_entity_poly.entity_id
_entity_poly.type
_entity_poly.pdbx_seq_one_letter_code
_entity_poly.pdbx_strand_id
1 'polypeptide(L)'
;MLGYGLSNILLPVRMQNDGVSMNNIGLVLSMLSVGFLLGAYYSRMLLQRVGHIRIFAMCGSLTSVAILLSGLYPEPLMLACMRIITGFCIVCTNATLDSWLSHSATEKNRGRILSINQMMIMTALFSGQFLLNVAPIDDITLFVICGILFSLSITPIVISKQRGPQIEDSQSMSFMTVFKLSPLGVVSCFYCGVLYAALINMLPIFASNNGITGLDLSIFMGTAISGAIVLQFPIAYLSDNFDRRKVMLFMVATLIVLSLLVPFLMSKDMFKLTLLAVALITGLVACLYPMSMSETFDKVLKEQILSAMSSLLLIYALGSILGPYLASMVMENFGNNALFGFMNMVAITLLLFISLRMKLRKALPLDEQESFVMQTPSGVVSELDPRTQYAEAQFETTPEVEVAISLARKNPSAAVNMVKALVLRDPKNASNLAAALSTIDAIDISKLYAAITSAAPQMSIHIAEALTNASPEQAEQLVDWITSEYPDQFTNIVVAIANNMPDDGINVMEQAAENMAEDYPSELLEMTKEYMTNLSESLDAMRPIDRIAAVSENTATELYNRLTDVAPDQSAELAFTVSDSLPESSGNVAEAYVQNLIDSEQVVTADTIDNIEYAANNYINHIVESIPEHAVEIASTFVDSFPEIASDMLEILQDSDDIKDSELTTSIDRKPL
;
A
#
# COMPACT_ATOMS: atom_id res chain seq x y z
N MET A 1 2.39 -27.01 1.99
CA MET A 1 3.01 -26.59 3.30
C MET A 1 3.15 -27.73 4.31
N LEU A 2 2.20 -28.68 4.40
CA LEU A 2 2.28 -29.81 5.34
C LEU A 2 3.55 -30.67 5.14
N GLY A 3 3.84 -31.07 3.88
CA GLY A 3 5.08 -31.79 3.54
C GLY A 3 6.37 -30.99 3.79
N TYR A 4 6.30 -29.64 3.65
CA TYR A 4 7.42 -28.77 3.99
C TYR A 4 7.67 -28.72 5.50
N GLY A 5 6.60 -28.68 6.32
CA GLY A 5 6.70 -28.79 7.78
C GLY A 5 7.39 -30.08 8.22
N LEU A 6 6.99 -31.21 7.64
CA LEU A 6 7.66 -32.50 7.90
C LEU A 6 9.13 -32.50 7.45
N SER A 7 9.43 -32.02 6.25
CA SER A 7 10.80 -31.98 5.70
C SER A 7 11.76 -31.15 6.56
N ASN A 8 11.27 -30.08 7.18
CA ASN A 8 12.09 -29.17 8.01
C ASN A 8 12.51 -29.78 9.35
N ILE A 9 11.72 -30.69 9.93
CA ILE A 9 12.10 -31.41 11.14
C ILE A 9 12.86 -32.72 10.82
N LEU A 10 12.46 -33.39 9.74
CA LEU A 10 13.01 -34.70 9.34
C LEU A 10 14.48 -34.57 8.90
N LEU A 11 14.81 -33.67 7.99
CA LEU A 11 16.13 -33.66 7.37
C LEU A 11 17.26 -33.34 8.34
N PRO A 12 17.18 -32.31 9.24
CA PRO A 12 18.24 -32.08 10.24
C PRO A 12 18.49 -33.26 11.13
N VAL A 13 17.42 -33.91 11.64
CA VAL A 13 17.53 -35.06 12.57
C VAL A 13 18.05 -36.27 11.83
N ARG A 14 17.63 -36.52 10.60
CA ARG A 14 18.15 -37.64 9.77
C ARG A 14 19.65 -37.49 9.52
N MET A 15 20.12 -36.30 9.08
CA MET A 15 21.55 -36.06 8.86
C MET A 15 22.37 -36.22 10.12
N GLN A 16 21.82 -35.86 11.28
CA GLN A 16 22.45 -36.07 12.57
C GLN A 16 22.57 -37.57 12.91
N ASN A 17 21.50 -38.36 12.70
CA ASN A 17 21.50 -39.81 12.91
C ASN A 17 22.49 -40.51 11.95
N ASP A 18 22.63 -40.01 10.72
CA ASP A 18 23.57 -40.53 9.72
C ASP A 18 25.04 -40.11 10.03
N GLY A 19 25.30 -39.38 11.14
CA GLY A 19 26.63 -38.98 11.58
C GLY A 19 27.28 -37.87 10.78
N VAL A 20 26.51 -37.06 10.06
CA VAL A 20 27.02 -35.88 9.31
C VAL A 20 27.52 -34.84 10.31
N SER A 21 28.69 -34.23 10.05
CA SER A 21 29.24 -33.17 10.90
C SER A 21 28.30 -31.99 11.02
N MET A 22 28.27 -31.30 12.15
CA MET A 22 27.37 -30.17 12.42
C MET A 22 27.55 -29.06 11.40
N ASN A 23 28.78 -28.75 10.97
CA ASN A 23 29.06 -27.75 9.97
C ASN A 23 28.44 -28.10 8.60
N ASN A 24 28.51 -29.35 8.17
CA ASN A 24 27.89 -29.83 6.94
C ASN A 24 26.36 -29.76 7.02
N ILE A 25 25.79 -30.11 8.17
CA ILE A 25 24.34 -29.96 8.41
C ILE A 25 23.93 -28.49 8.24
N GLY A 26 24.62 -27.57 8.91
CA GLY A 26 24.34 -26.14 8.81
C GLY A 26 24.48 -25.60 7.38
N LEU A 27 25.49 -26.05 6.66
CA LEU A 27 25.68 -25.66 5.26
C LEU A 27 24.52 -26.18 4.38
N VAL A 28 24.15 -27.46 4.47
CA VAL A 28 23.04 -28.03 3.71
C VAL A 28 21.73 -27.30 4.02
N LEU A 29 21.46 -27.00 5.28
CA LEU A 29 20.24 -26.30 5.68
C LEU A 29 20.22 -24.84 5.20
N SER A 30 21.37 -24.18 5.13
CA SER A 30 21.51 -22.84 4.54
C SER A 30 21.21 -22.79 3.04
N MET A 31 21.44 -23.88 2.30
CA MET A 31 21.21 -23.96 0.86
C MET A 31 19.72 -23.78 0.47
N LEU A 32 18.80 -24.08 1.38
CA LEU A 32 17.39 -23.76 1.18
C LEU A 32 17.18 -22.26 0.94
N SER A 33 17.86 -21.43 1.74
CA SER A 33 17.77 -19.97 1.64
C SER A 33 18.47 -19.41 0.39
N VAL A 34 19.49 -20.09 -0.11
CA VAL A 34 20.05 -19.82 -1.45
C VAL A 34 18.97 -20.04 -2.52
N GLY A 35 18.24 -21.14 -2.41
CA GLY A 35 17.08 -21.42 -3.29
C GLY A 35 16.02 -20.33 -3.18
N PHE A 36 15.70 -19.85 -1.97
CA PHE A 36 14.77 -18.73 -1.74
C PHE A 36 15.24 -17.46 -2.45
N LEU A 37 16.51 -17.10 -2.34
CA LEU A 37 17.09 -15.94 -3.01
C LEU A 37 16.94 -16.01 -4.54
N LEU A 38 17.28 -17.16 -5.12
CA LEU A 38 17.13 -17.42 -6.55
C LEU A 38 15.64 -17.38 -6.97
N GLY A 39 14.77 -18.00 -6.18
CA GLY A 39 13.32 -17.99 -6.42
C GLY A 39 12.75 -16.58 -6.38
N ALA A 40 13.12 -15.77 -5.39
CA ALA A 40 12.67 -14.39 -5.26
C ALA A 40 13.11 -13.54 -6.46
N TYR A 41 14.30 -13.78 -6.99
CA TYR A 41 14.81 -13.03 -8.16
C TYR A 41 14.14 -13.45 -9.46
N TYR A 42 13.97 -14.75 -9.69
CA TYR A 42 13.52 -15.28 -10.99
C TYR A 42 12.02 -15.56 -11.08
N SER A 43 11.27 -15.63 -9.97
CA SER A 43 9.85 -16.05 -9.96
C SER A 43 8.98 -15.20 -10.87
N ARG A 44 9.08 -13.88 -10.84
CA ARG A 44 8.30 -12.96 -11.66
C ARG A 44 8.54 -13.20 -13.16
N MET A 45 9.81 -13.26 -13.57
CA MET A 45 10.17 -13.49 -14.96
C MET A 45 9.65 -14.85 -15.48
N LEU A 46 9.68 -15.87 -14.62
CA LEU A 46 9.15 -17.20 -14.96
C LEU A 46 7.62 -17.18 -15.06
N LEU A 47 6.94 -16.52 -14.11
CA LEU A 47 5.48 -16.41 -14.11
C LEU A 47 4.96 -15.69 -15.36
N GLN A 48 5.64 -14.60 -15.77
CA GLN A 48 5.30 -13.88 -17.01
C GLN A 48 5.49 -14.72 -18.27
N ARG A 49 6.58 -15.53 -18.34
CA ARG A 49 6.91 -16.32 -19.55
C ARG A 49 6.13 -17.62 -19.67
N VAL A 50 5.93 -18.32 -18.55
CA VAL A 50 5.41 -19.71 -18.56
C VAL A 50 3.96 -19.76 -18.12
N GLY A 51 3.54 -18.82 -17.27
CA GLY A 51 2.20 -18.75 -16.69
C GLY A 51 2.07 -19.51 -15.36
N HIS A 52 1.10 -19.12 -14.55
CA HIS A 52 0.93 -19.53 -13.16
C HIS A 52 0.76 -21.05 -12.97
N ILE A 53 -0.19 -21.67 -13.69
CA ILE A 53 -0.53 -23.09 -13.55
C ILE A 53 0.67 -23.99 -13.89
N ARG A 54 1.37 -23.66 -14.96
CA ARG A 54 2.52 -24.47 -15.43
C ARG A 54 3.69 -24.37 -14.45
N ILE A 55 3.97 -23.17 -13.91
CA ILE A 55 5.03 -23.00 -12.91
C ILE A 55 4.69 -23.71 -11.62
N PHE A 56 3.45 -23.59 -11.15
CA PHE A 56 3.01 -24.31 -9.95
C PHE A 56 3.19 -25.83 -10.11
N ALA A 57 2.76 -26.39 -11.23
CA ALA A 57 2.89 -27.82 -11.51
C ALA A 57 4.35 -28.25 -11.63
N MET A 58 5.18 -27.48 -12.35
CA MET A 58 6.62 -27.71 -12.48
C MET A 58 7.32 -27.70 -11.12
N CYS A 59 7.09 -26.65 -10.32
CA CYS A 59 7.72 -26.51 -9.01
C CYS A 59 7.27 -27.59 -8.03
N GLY A 60 5.98 -27.93 -8.01
CA GLY A 60 5.47 -29.03 -7.18
C GLY A 60 6.10 -30.39 -7.55
N SER A 61 6.22 -30.68 -8.85
CA SER A 61 6.86 -31.90 -9.34
C SER A 61 8.35 -31.95 -9.01
N LEU A 62 9.08 -30.85 -9.25
CA LEU A 62 10.51 -30.75 -8.94
C LEU A 62 10.78 -30.87 -7.42
N THR A 63 9.94 -30.26 -6.59
CA THR A 63 10.04 -30.39 -5.13
C THR A 63 9.82 -31.83 -4.68
N SER A 64 8.82 -32.51 -5.24
CA SER A 64 8.57 -33.93 -4.97
C SER A 64 9.79 -34.78 -5.33
N VAL A 65 10.36 -34.61 -6.53
CA VAL A 65 11.57 -35.33 -6.95
C VAL A 65 12.77 -35.01 -6.05
N ALA A 66 13.00 -33.73 -5.73
CA ALA A 66 14.11 -33.32 -4.89
C ALA A 66 14.04 -33.95 -3.49
N ILE A 67 12.86 -34.03 -2.91
CA ILE A 67 12.66 -34.65 -1.58
C ILE A 67 12.86 -36.16 -1.64
N LEU A 68 12.35 -36.84 -2.67
CA LEU A 68 12.56 -38.28 -2.85
C LEU A 68 14.04 -38.62 -3.05
N LEU A 69 14.74 -37.83 -3.86
CA LEU A 69 16.20 -37.99 -4.04
C LEU A 69 16.98 -37.71 -2.76
N SER A 70 16.53 -36.79 -1.92
CA SER A 70 17.14 -36.56 -0.60
C SER A 70 17.01 -37.76 0.34
N GLY A 71 15.94 -38.54 0.22
CA GLY A 71 15.78 -39.79 0.96
C GLY A 71 16.62 -40.94 0.41
N LEU A 72 16.88 -40.98 -0.89
CA LEU A 72 17.64 -42.05 -1.57
C LEU A 72 19.15 -41.84 -1.45
N TYR A 73 19.61 -40.60 -1.52
CA TYR A 73 21.04 -40.24 -1.56
C TYR A 73 21.37 -39.26 -0.44
N PRO A 74 21.67 -39.72 0.80
CA PRO A 74 21.87 -38.86 1.97
C PRO A 74 23.25 -38.17 2.00
N GLU A 75 23.92 -38.02 0.86
CA GLU A 75 25.21 -37.36 0.78
C GLU A 75 25.07 -35.82 0.89
N PRO A 76 25.90 -35.14 1.71
CA PRO A 76 25.75 -33.70 1.99
C PRO A 76 25.69 -32.81 0.73
N LEU A 77 26.51 -33.11 -0.29
CA LEU A 77 26.50 -32.34 -1.53
C LEU A 77 25.18 -32.48 -2.30
N MET A 78 24.68 -33.73 -2.40
CA MET A 78 23.39 -34.01 -3.04
C MET A 78 22.25 -33.34 -2.28
N LEU A 79 22.24 -33.46 -0.97
CA LEU A 79 21.24 -32.79 -0.11
C LEU A 79 21.28 -31.28 -0.28
N ALA A 80 22.45 -30.66 -0.37
CA ALA A 80 22.62 -29.23 -0.61
C ALA A 80 21.98 -28.81 -1.96
N CYS A 81 22.25 -29.55 -3.05
CA CYS A 81 21.64 -29.29 -4.35
C CYS A 81 20.11 -29.43 -4.31
N MET A 82 19.58 -30.47 -3.66
CA MET A 82 18.14 -30.70 -3.53
C MET A 82 17.48 -29.61 -2.67
N ARG A 83 18.16 -29.09 -1.66
CA ARG A 83 17.67 -27.95 -0.84
C ARG A 83 17.58 -26.67 -1.66
N ILE A 84 18.55 -26.36 -2.53
CA ILE A 84 18.46 -25.21 -3.43
C ILE A 84 17.24 -25.33 -4.34
N ILE A 85 17.03 -26.47 -4.97
CA ILE A 85 15.88 -26.74 -5.84
C ILE A 85 14.57 -26.58 -5.05
N THR A 86 14.49 -27.21 -3.87
CA THR A 86 13.31 -27.13 -3.00
C THR A 86 13.01 -25.67 -2.61
N GLY A 87 14.00 -24.91 -2.20
CA GLY A 87 13.85 -23.51 -1.83
C GLY A 87 13.36 -22.66 -2.98
N PHE A 88 13.97 -22.80 -4.15
CA PHE A 88 13.55 -22.12 -5.37
C PHE A 88 12.08 -22.41 -5.72
N CYS A 89 11.71 -23.69 -5.74
CA CYS A 89 10.36 -24.12 -6.08
C CYS A 89 9.30 -23.63 -5.05
N ILE A 90 9.62 -23.62 -3.75
CA ILE A 90 8.70 -23.13 -2.72
C ILE A 90 8.38 -21.66 -2.92
N VAL A 91 9.38 -20.82 -3.21
CA VAL A 91 9.16 -19.39 -3.46
C VAL A 91 8.32 -19.20 -4.72
N CYS A 92 8.63 -19.87 -5.81
CA CYS A 92 7.84 -19.79 -7.05
C CYS A 92 6.39 -20.23 -6.84
N THR A 93 6.17 -21.32 -6.07
CA THR A 93 4.83 -21.82 -5.74
C THR A 93 4.04 -20.81 -4.92
N ASN A 94 4.66 -20.23 -3.89
CA ASN A 94 4.01 -19.23 -3.05
C ASN A 94 3.71 -17.94 -3.84
N ALA A 95 4.64 -17.45 -4.65
CA ALA A 95 4.42 -16.29 -5.50
C ALA A 95 3.24 -16.53 -6.48
N THR A 96 3.11 -17.75 -7.02
CA THR A 96 1.96 -18.12 -7.84
C THR A 96 0.64 -18.06 -7.08
N LEU A 97 0.62 -18.59 -5.84
CA LEU A 97 -0.58 -18.58 -5.00
C LEU A 97 -0.96 -17.17 -4.57
N ASP A 98 0.01 -16.36 -4.16
CA ASP A 98 -0.22 -14.98 -3.72
C ASP A 98 -0.75 -14.12 -4.86
N SER A 99 -0.19 -14.24 -6.07
CA SER A 99 -0.68 -13.55 -7.26
C SER A 99 -2.13 -13.97 -7.61
N TRP A 100 -2.45 -15.26 -7.53
CA TRP A 100 -3.82 -15.75 -7.78
C TRP A 100 -4.83 -15.26 -6.75
N LEU A 101 -4.47 -15.32 -5.47
CA LEU A 101 -5.33 -14.87 -4.39
C LEU A 101 -5.52 -13.35 -4.44
N SER A 102 -4.47 -12.60 -4.80
CA SER A 102 -4.53 -11.15 -4.97
C SER A 102 -5.51 -10.73 -6.06
N HIS A 103 -5.45 -11.40 -7.21
CA HIS A 103 -6.36 -11.12 -8.33
C HIS A 103 -7.84 -11.49 -8.02
N SER A 104 -8.06 -12.50 -7.15
CA SER A 104 -9.40 -12.90 -6.73
C SER A 104 -9.93 -12.06 -5.54
N ALA A 105 -9.10 -11.21 -4.96
CA ALA A 105 -9.43 -10.39 -3.80
C ALA A 105 -9.95 -9.03 -4.24
N THR A 106 -10.97 -8.52 -3.55
CA THR A 106 -11.39 -7.13 -3.62
C THR A 106 -10.66 -6.33 -2.53
N GLU A 107 -10.54 -5.02 -2.66
CA GLU A 107 -9.93 -4.16 -1.62
C GLU A 107 -10.50 -4.43 -0.22
N LYS A 108 -11.83 -4.55 -0.11
CA LYS A 108 -12.51 -4.79 1.16
C LYS A 108 -12.20 -6.14 1.82
N ASN A 109 -11.82 -7.17 1.04
CA ASN A 109 -11.60 -8.52 1.56
C ASN A 109 -10.14 -8.99 1.51
N ARG A 110 -9.22 -8.21 0.89
CA ARG A 110 -7.81 -8.55 0.69
C ARG A 110 -7.09 -8.90 1.99
N GLY A 111 -7.17 -8.06 3.01
CA GLY A 111 -6.58 -8.33 4.32
C GLY A 111 -7.12 -9.59 4.99
N ARG A 112 -8.43 -9.89 4.81
CA ARG A 112 -9.03 -11.14 5.32
C ARG A 112 -8.51 -12.37 4.59
N ILE A 113 -8.37 -12.30 3.26
CA ILE A 113 -7.83 -13.40 2.45
C ILE A 113 -6.37 -13.66 2.83
N LEU A 114 -5.55 -12.61 2.98
CA LEU A 114 -4.16 -12.71 3.46
C LEU A 114 -4.09 -13.41 4.82
N SER A 115 -4.90 -12.98 5.78
CA SER A 115 -4.92 -13.55 7.13
C SER A 115 -5.30 -15.03 7.10
N ILE A 116 -6.31 -15.42 6.32
CA ILE A 116 -6.71 -16.83 6.17
C ILE A 116 -5.58 -17.64 5.52
N ASN A 117 -4.95 -17.14 4.46
CA ASN A 117 -3.83 -17.80 3.80
C ASN A 117 -2.66 -18.03 4.78
N GLN A 118 -2.29 -17.03 5.57
CA GLN A 118 -1.24 -17.16 6.59
C GLN A 118 -1.60 -18.16 7.68
N MET A 119 -2.85 -18.16 8.16
CA MET A 119 -3.32 -19.15 9.14
C MET A 119 -3.26 -20.58 8.59
N MET A 120 -3.64 -20.79 7.32
CA MET A 120 -3.57 -22.11 6.68
C MET A 120 -2.12 -22.57 6.51
N ILE A 121 -1.20 -21.69 6.12
CA ILE A 121 0.25 -21.99 6.02
C ILE A 121 0.79 -22.43 7.38
N MET A 122 0.52 -21.66 8.43
CA MET A 122 1.00 -21.96 9.78
C MET A 122 0.42 -23.24 10.36
N THR A 123 -0.89 -23.48 10.16
CA THR A 123 -1.55 -24.71 10.60
C THR A 123 -0.96 -25.93 9.89
N ALA A 124 -0.66 -25.80 8.59
CA ALA A 124 -0.02 -26.89 7.84
C ALA A 124 1.42 -27.15 8.32
N LEU A 125 2.21 -26.11 8.59
CA LEU A 125 3.56 -26.24 9.15
C LEU A 125 3.55 -26.89 10.54
N PHE A 126 2.62 -26.47 11.40
CA PHE A 126 2.40 -27.07 12.71
C PHE A 126 2.04 -28.55 12.61
N SER A 127 1.02 -28.87 11.82
CA SER A 127 0.54 -30.25 11.65
C SER A 127 1.60 -31.16 11.03
N GLY A 128 2.43 -30.60 10.15
CA GLY A 128 3.55 -31.30 9.51
C GLY A 128 4.59 -31.86 10.50
N GLN A 129 4.76 -31.22 11.67
CA GLN A 129 5.69 -31.68 12.70
C GLN A 129 5.28 -33.06 13.27
N PHE A 130 3.98 -33.31 13.38
CA PHE A 130 3.46 -34.55 13.94
C PHE A 130 3.54 -35.74 12.97
N LEU A 131 3.66 -35.49 11.66
CA LEU A 131 3.88 -36.56 10.68
C LEU A 131 5.21 -37.31 10.86
N LEU A 132 6.15 -36.70 11.59
CA LEU A 132 7.42 -37.38 11.96
C LEU A 132 7.20 -38.73 12.69
N ASN A 133 6.05 -38.87 13.38
CA ASN A 133 5.74 -40.05 14.18
C ASN A 133 5.06 -41.18 13.39
N VAL A 134 4.83 -41.02 12.08
CA VAL A 134 4.14 -42.01 11.24
C VAL A 134 5.07 -43.18 10.88
N ALA A 135 6.39 -42.92 10.80
CA ALA A 135 7.38 -43.96 10.49
C ALA A 135 8.72 -43.65 11.19
N PRO A 136 9.61 -44.61 11.34
CA PRO A 136 10.97 -44.37 11.85
C PRO A 136 11.73 -43.34 11.01
N ILE A 137 12.52 -42.49 11.69
CA ILE A 137 13.28 -41.38 11.01
C ILE A 137 14.31 -41.96 10.03
N ASP A 138 14.83 -43.14 10.31
CA ASP A 138 15.86 -43.82 9.52
C ASP A 138 15.29 -44.47 8.25
N ASP A 139 13.96 -44.56 8.14
CA ASP A 139 13.28 -45.10 6.96
C ASP A 139 13.02 -44.02 5.89
N ILE A 140 13.01 -44.43 4.63
CA ILE A 140 12.68 -43.58 3.47
C ILE A 140 11.20 -43.16 3.48
N THR A 141 10.35 -43.88 4.20
CA THR A 141 8.88 -43.69 4.17
C THR A 141 8.46 -42.25 4.42
N LEU A 142 9.13 -41.50 5.34
CA LEU A 142 8.82 -40.13 5.62
C LEU A 142 9.12 -39.19 4.44
N PHE A 143 10.20 -39.46 3.70
CA PHE A 143 10.51 -38.72 2.46
C PHE A 143 9.48 -39.04 1.36
N VAL A 144 9.02 -40.28 1.27
CA VAL A 144 7.95 -40.68 0.32
C VAL A 144 6.65 -39.96 0.66
N ILE A 145 6.26 -39.89 1.93
CA ILE A 145 5.08 -39.13 2.37
C ILE A 145 5.20 -37.64 1.98
N CYS A 146 6.36 -37.01 2.21
CA CYS A 146 6.61 -35.64 1.75
C CYS A 146 6.42 -35.51 0.23
N GLY A 147 7.02 -36.39 -0.57
CA GLY A 147 6.90 -36.39 -2.02
C GLY A 147 5.46 -36.53 -2.50
N ILE A 148 4.68 -37.44 -1.90
CA ILE A 148 3.26 -37.63 -2.19
C ILE A 148 2.46 -36.35 -1.89
N LEU A 149 2.69 -35.70 -0.74
CA LEU A 149 2.00 -34.48 -0.35
C LEU A 149 2.26 -33.33 -1.33
N PHE A 150 3.50 -33.18 -1.81
CA PHE A 150 3.82 -32.20 -2.85
C PHE A 150 3.18 -32.53 -4.19
N SER A 151 3.19 -33.80 -4.62
CA SER A 151 2.54 -34.24 -5.86
C SER A 151 1.03 -34.03 -5.81
N LEU A 152 0.37 -34.38 -4.72
CA LEU A 152 -1.07 -34.19 -4.53
C LEU A 152 -1.48 -32.72 -4.55
N SER A 153 -0.62 -31.80 -4.11
CA SER A 153 -0.91 -30.35 -4.10
C SER A 153 -1.09 -29.79 -5.51
N ILE A 154 -0.56 -30.42 -6.53
CA ILE A 154 -0.66 -29.98 -7.93
C ILE A 154 -2.07 -30.21 -8.47
N THR A 155 -2.73 -31.29 -8.06
CA THR A 155 -3.98 -31.79 -8.65
C THR A 155 -5.11 -30.75 -8.64
N PRO A 156 -5.47 -30.08 -7.52
CA PRO A 156 -6.58 -29.15 -7.50
C PRO A 156 -6.35 -27.92 -8.39
N ILE A 157 -5.09 -27.49 -8.53
CA ILE A 157 -4.75 -26.31 -9.33
C ILE A 157 -4.81 -26.63 -10.84
N VAL A 158 -4.32 -27.79 -11.25
CA VAL A 158 -4.37 -28.21 -12.67
C VAL A 158 -5.81 -28.44 -13.15
N ILE A 159 -6.71 -28.90 -12.27
CA ILE A 159 -8.14 -29.10 -12.59
C ILE A 159 -8.90 -27.76 -12.67
N SER A 160 -8.40 -26.70 -12.05
CA SER A 160 -9.04 -25.39 -12.09
C SER A 160 -9.12 -24.83 -13.51
N LYS A 161 -10.30 -24.30 -13.87
CA LYS A 161 -10.52 -23.66 -15.19
C LYS A 161 -10.18 -22.16 -15.20
N GLN A 162 -9.77 -21.59 -14.07
CA GLN A 162 -9.45 -20.17 -13.99
C GLN A 162 -8.14 -19.87 -14.72
N ARG A 163 -8.15 -18.78 -15.49
CA ARG A 163 -6.92 -18.24 -16.11
C ARG A 163 -6.09 -17.55 -15.04
N GLY A 164 -4.78 -17.68 -15.13
CA GLY A 164 -3.88 -16.93 -14.24
C GLY A 164 -3.92 -15.42 -14.53
N PRO A 165 -3.71 -14.57 -13.51
CA PRO A 165 -3.65 -13.13 -13.68
C PRO A 165 -2.50 -12.71 -14.58
N GLN A 166 -2.59 -11.52 -15.17
CA GLN A 166 -1.43 -10.87 -15.79
C GLN A 166 -0.59 -10.20 -14.70
N ILE A 167 0.72 -10.29 -14.81
CA ILE A 167 1.66 -9.73 -13.85
C ILE A 167 2.14 -8.39 -14.41
N GLU A 168 1.87 -7.31 -13.69
CA GLU A 168 2.37 -5.99 -14.02
C GLU A 168 3.86 -5.85 -13.73
N ASP A 169 4.56 -5.07 -14.55
CA ASP A 169 5.98 -4.77 -14.40
C ASP A 169 6.17 -3.72 -13.28
N SER A 170 6.27 -4.16 -12.04
CA SER A 170 6.74 -3.26 -10.98
C SER A 170 8.28 -3.29 -10.94
N GLN A 171 8.89 -2.13 -11.14
CA GLN A 171 10.34 -1.99 -11.01
C GLN A 171 10.75 -2.22 -9.54
N SER A 172 11.75 -3.07 -9.32
CA SER A 172 12.29 -3.30 -7.98
C SER A 172 13.08 -2.08 -7.52
N MET A 173 12.79 -1.58 -6.30
CA MET A 173 13.55 -0.50 -5.70
C MET A 173 14.98 -0.97 -5.38
N SER A 174 15.98 -0.11 -5.64
CA SER A 174 17.37 -0.46 -5.31
C SER A 174 17.55 -0.66 -3.80
N PHE A 175 18.31 -1.70 -3.41
CA PHE A 175 18.73 -1.94 -2.03
C PHE A 175 19.23 -0.67 -1.32
N MET A 176 20.07 0.13 -1.99
CA MET A 176 20.66 1.34 -1.42
C MET A 176 19.59 2.42 -1.14
N THR A 177 18.55 2.49 -1.94
CA THR A 177 17.42 3.42 -1.74
C THR A 177 16.64 3.03 -0.49
N VAL A 178 16.25 1.76 -0.35
CA VAL A 178 15.53 1.27 0.84
C VAL A 178 16.38 1.44 2.11
N PHE A 179 17.69 1.17 2.03
CA PHE A 179 18.61 1.37 3.15
C PHE A 179 18.71 2.85 3.56
N LYS A 180 18.74 3.79 2.62
CA LYS A 180 18.75 5.24 2.93
C LYS A 180 17.46 5.70 3.59
N LEU A 181 16.32 5.18 3.16
CA LEU A 181 15.00 5.51 3.70
C LEU A 181 14.83 4.94 5.12
N SER A 182 15.01 3.64 5.29
CA SER A 182 14.82 2.94 6.56
C SER A 182 15.99 2.02 6.92
N PRO A 183 17.14 2.55 7.40
CA PRO A 183 18.25 1.71 7.83
C PRO A 183 17.89 0.77 8.97
N LEU A 184 16.95 1.18 9.85
CA LEU A 184 16.50 0.34 10.96
C LEU A 184 15.70 -0.87 10.46
N GLY A 185 14.74 -0.65 9.57
CA GLY A 185 13.95 -1.74 8.99
C GLY A 185 14.83 -2.73 8.21
N VAL A 186 15.74 -2.24 7.36
CA VAL A 186 16.66 -3.08 6.57
C VAL A 186 17.56 -3.94 7.46
N VAL A 187 18.24 -3.34 8.45
CA VAL A 187 19.13 -4.07 9.34
C VAL A 187 18.35 -5.07 10.20
N SER A 188 17.21 -4.66 10.76
CA SER A 188 16.38 -5.57 11.56
C SER A 188 15.86 -6.74 10.73
N CYS A 189 15.51 -6.52 9.45
CA CYS A 189 15.09 -7.57 8.54
C CYS A 189 16.22 -8.58 8.26
N PHE A 190 17.45 -8.12 8.05
CA PHE A 190 18.64 -8.98 7.92
C PHE A 190 18.87 -9.82 9.17
N TYR A 191 18.85 -9.20 10.34
CA TYR A 191 19.03 -9.90 11.62
C TYR A 191 17.89 -10.87 11.91
N CYS A 192 16.67 -10.55 11.52
CA CYS A 192 15.55 -11.48 11.56
C CYS A 192 15.84 -12.74 10.74
N GLY A 193 16.34 -12.56 9.50
CA GLY A 193 16.75 -13.68 8.64
C GLY A 193 17.78 -14.58 9.32
N VAL A 194 18.83 -13.99 9.92
CA VAL A 194 19.87 -14.73 10.66
C VAL A 194 19.27 -15.51 11.84
N LEU A 195 18.50 -14.84 12.68
CA LEU A 195 17.93 -15.43 13.91
C LEU A 195 16.87 -16.50 13.61
N TYR A 196 15.93 -16.20 12.71
CA TYR A 196 14.83 -17.12 12.41
C TYR A 196 15.31 -18.37 11.71
N ALA A 197 16.17 -18.24 10.72
CA ALA A 197 16.72 -19.39 10.00
C ALA A 197 17.63 -20.25 10.90
N ALA A 198 18.49 -19.63 11.72
CA ALA A 198 19.30 -20.36 12.70
C ALA A 198 18.41 -21.15 13.68
N LEU A 199 17.38 -20.49 14.23
CA LEU A 199 16.49 -21.11 15.20
C LEU A 199 15.73 -22.29 14.57
N ILE A 200 14.96 -22.06 13.51
CA ILE A 200 14.08 -23.10 12.93
C ILE A 200 14.87 -24.30 12.39
N ASN A 201 16.06 -24.09 11.84
CA ASN A 201 16.85 -25.18 11.28
C ASN A 201 17.69 -25.93 12.34
N MET A 202 18.21 -25.24 13.38
CA MET A 202 19.09 -25.87 14.38
C MET A 202 18.30 -26.35 15.61
N LEU A 203 17.09 -25.87 15.84
CA LEU A 203 16.28 -26.22 17.00
C LEU A 203 15.93 -27.72 17.08
N PRO A 204 15.61 -28.45 15.99
CA PRO A 204 15.39 -29.89 16.02
C PRO A 204 16.64 -30.66 16.48
N ILE A 205 17.83 -30.21 16.04
CA ILE A 205 19.12 -30.81 16.41
C ILE A 205 19.41 -30.53 17.89
N PHE A 206 19.18 -29.30 18.36
CA PHE A 206 19.31 -28.94 19.75
C PHE A 206 18.43 -29.85 20.65
N ALA A 207 17.18 -30.06 20.27
CA ALA A 207 16.23 -30.90 21.00
C ALA A 207 16.67 -32.36 20.99
N SER A 208 17.02 -32.90 19.81
CA SER A 208 17.49 -34.30 19.68
C SER A 208 18.75 -34.58 20.50
N ASN A 209 19.74 -33.68 20.51
CA ASN A 209 20.95 -33.77 21.30
C ASN A 209 20.69 -33.71 22.82
N ASN A 210 19.56 -33.16 23.26
CA ASN A 210 19.14 -33.16 24.65
C ASN A 210 18.19 -34.34 24.99
N GLY A 211 18.08 -35.34 24.10
CA GLY A 211 17.27 -36.53 24.32
C GLY A 211 15.77 -36.37 24.06
N ILE A 212 15.35 -35.23 23.50
CA ILE A 212 13.95 -35.00 23.09
C ILE A 212 13.73 -35.65 21.72
N THR A 213 13.00 -36.77 21.67
CA THR A 213 12.79 -37.57 20.45
C THR A 213 11.32 -37.94 20.26
N GLY A 214 10.97 -38.44 19.08
CA GLY A 214 9.61 -38.92 18.75
C GLY A 214 8.54 -37.85 18.95
N LEU A 215 7.49 -38.18 19.70
CA LEU A 215 6.36 -37.30 19.92
C LEU A 215 6.75 -36.00 20.67
N ASP A 216 7.67 -36.10 21.64
CA ASP A 216 8.12 -34.95 22.41
C ASP A 216 8.87 -33.94 21.51
N LEU A 217 9.63 -34.44 20.51
CA LEU A 217 10.25 -33.56 19.50
C LEU A 217 9.21 -32.86 18.64
N SER A 218 8.15 -33.56 18.20
CA SER A 218 7.06 -32.96 17.44
C SER A 218 6.30 -31.94 18.27
N ILE A 219 6.05 -32.20 19.55
CA ILE A 219 5.43 -31.22 20.46
C ILE A 219 6.35 -30.01 20.66
N PHE A 220 7.64 -30.22 20.81
CA PHE A 220 8.62 -29.16 20.99
C PHE A 220 8.66 -28.22 19.77
N MET A 221 8.76 -28.75 18.58
CA MET A 221 8.76 -27.99 17.35
C MET A 221 7.39 -27.37 17.03
N GLY A 222 6.30 -28.11 17.27
CA GLY A 222 4.95 -27.60 17.14
C GLY A 222 4.69 -26.41 18.07
N THR A 223 5.14 -26.51 19.32
CA THR A 223 5.01 -25.40 20.30
C THR A 223 5.81 -24.15 19.84
N ALA A 224 6.99 -24.34 19.27
CA ALA A 224 7.77 -23.26 18.69
C ALA A 224 6.98 -22.53 17.57
N ILE A 225 6.38 -23.29 16.64
CA ILE A 225 5.57 -22.71 15.54
C ILE A 225 4.30 -22.03 16.09
N SER A 226 3.64 -22.62 17.09
CA SER A 226 2.47 -22.03 17.75
C SER A 226 2.81 -20.67 18.37
N GLY A 227 4.00 -20.53 18.97
CA GLY A 227 4.49 -19.27 19.50
C GLY A 227 4.59 -18.19 18.41
N ALA A 228 5.05 -18.56 17.21
CA ALA A 228 5.11 -17.64 16.07
C ALA A 228 3.73 -17.13 15.62
N ILE A 229 2.68 -17.94 15.80
CA ILE A 229 1.30 -17.55 15.49
C ILE A 229 0.74 -16.64 16.60
N VAL A 230 0.80 -17.11 17.84
CA VAL A 230 0.11 -16.48 18.97
C VAL A 230 0.69 -15.10 19.29
N LEU A 231 2.03 -14.94 19.23
CA LEU A 231 2.66 -13.67 19.57
C LEU A 231 2.42 -12.55 18.53
N GLN A 232 2.03 -12.88 17.31
CA GLN A 232 1.72 -11.85 16.31
C GLN A 232 0.58 -10.94 16.78
N PHE A 233 -0.44 -11.46 17.48
CA PHE A 233 -1.58 -10.67 17.96
C PHE A 233 -1.18 -9.60 18.99
N PRO A 234 -0.53 -9.96 20.14
CA PRO A 234 -0.14 -8.94 21.10
C PRO A 234 0.95 -7.99 20.56
N ILE A 235 1.85 -8.46 19.70
CA ILE A 235 2.88 -7.59 19.11
C ILE A 235 2.25 -6.63 18.11
N ALA A 236 1.26 -7.04 17.31
CA ALA A 236 0.48 -6.16 16.46
C ALA A 236 -0.15 -5.03 17.27
N TYR A 237 -0.89 -5.37 18.33
CA TYR A 237 -1.50 -4.39 19.22
C TYR A 237 -0.48 -3.42 19.82
N LEU A 238 0.68 -3.92 20.28
CA LEU A 238 1.74 -3.07 20.81
C LEU A 238 2.35 -2.16 19.73
N SER A 239 2.54 -2.68 18.51
CA SER A 239 3.07 -1.93 17.39
C SER A 239 2.18 -0.76 16.96
N ASP A 240 0.86 -0.97 16.99
CA ASP A 240 -0.10 0.04 16.54
C ASP A 240 -0.40 1.11 17.60
N ASN A 241 -0.15 0.81 18.90
CA ASN A 241 -0.42 1.73 20.01
C ASN A 241 0.82 2.37 20.63
N PHE A 242 2.03 1.93 20.28
CA PHE A 242 3.28 2.43 20.83
C PHE A 242 4.33 2.64 19.75
N ASP A 243 5.34 3.48 20.03
CA ASP A 243 6.50 3.67 19.15
C ASP A 243 7.14 2.31 18.80
N ARG A 244 7.07 1.95 17.51
CA ARG A 244 7.57 0.66 16.98
C ARG A 244 9.00 0.35 17.37
N ARG A 245 9.86 1.37 17.45
CA ARG A 245 11.27 1.20 17.83
C ARG A 245 11.42 0.76 19.27
N LYS A 246 10.55 1.28 20.18
CA LYS A 246 10.50 0.85 21.58
C LYS A 246 9.99 -0.58 21.70
N VAL A 247 8.96 -0.92 20.90
CA VAL A 247 8.44 -2.29 20.85
C VAL A 247 9.51 -3.26 20.34
N MET A 248 10.22 -2.92 19.25
CA MET A 248 11.33 -3.73 18.73
C MET A 248 12.44 -3.89 19.77
N LEU A 249 12.81 -2.81 20.46
CA LEU A 249 13.81 -2.86 21.54
C LEU A 249 13.39 -3.81 22.65
N PHE A 250 12.14 -3.71 23.11
CA PHE A 250 11.55 -4.59 24.12
C PHE A 250 11.54 -6.05 23.68
N MET A 251 11.15 -6.33 22.43
CA MET A 251 11.14 -7.67 21.85
C MET A 251 12.53 -8.30 21.88
N VAL A 252 13.54 -7.55 21.42
CA VAL A 252 14.93 -8.03 21.36
C VAL A 252 15.53 -8.20 22.77
N ALA A 253 15.24 -7.29 23.70
CA ALA A 253 15.66 -7.42 25.09
C ALA A 253 15.03 -8.67 25.76
N THR A 254 13.74 -8.90 25.55
CA THR A 254 13.05 -10.10 26.04
C THR A 254 13.60 -11.37 25.40
N LEU A 255 13.91 -11.34 24.10
CA LEU A 255 14.56 -12.45 23.39
C LEU A 255 15.89 -12.84 24.05
N ILE A 256 16.74 -11.88 24.41
CA ILE A 256 18.03 -12.11 25.08
C ILE A 256 17.81 -12.82 26.41
N VAL A 257 16.87 -12.32 27.23
CA VAL A 257 16.60 -12.92 28.55
C VAL A 257 16.08 -14.37 28.41
N LEU A 258 15.12 -14.60 27.51
CA LEU A 258 14.57 -15.95 27.31
C LEU A 258 15.60 -16.92 26.73
N SER A 259 16.46 -16.46 25.82
CA SER A 259 17.52 -17.29 25.23
C SER A 259 18.55 -17.72 26.26
N LEU A 260 18.86 -16.89 27.25
CA LEU A 260 19.72 -17.31 28.40
C LEU A 260 19.02 -18.30 29.33
N LEU A 261 17.70 -18.23 29.41
CA LEU A 261 16.92 -19.07 30.30
C LEU A 261 16.77 -20.52 29.80
N VAL A 262 16.71 -20.76 28.46
CA VAL A 262 16.48 -22.08 27.89
C VAL A 262 17.53 -23.12 28.31
N PRO A 263 18.85 -22.91 28.19
CA PRO A 263 19.86 -23.86 28.65
C PRO A 263 19.75 -24.15 30.15
N PHE A 264 19.41 -23.16 30.96
CA PHE A 264 19.20 -23.32 32.40
C PHE A 264 17.98 -24.20 32.70
N LEU A 265 16.83 -23.96 32.03
CA LEU A 265 15.64 -24.78 32.21
C LEU A 265 15.85 -26.21 31.77
N MET A 266 16.58 -26.44 30.68
CA MET A 266 16.98 -27.78 30.21
C MET A 266 17.84 -28.50 31.25
N SER A 267 18.81 -27.83 31.86
CA SER A 267 19.68 -28.43 32.89
C SER A 267 18.92 -28.81 34.18
N LYS A 268 17.72 -28.25 34.39
CA LYS A 268 16.83 -28.53 35.53
C LYS A 268 15.68 -29.47 35.17
N ASP A 269 15.67 -30.02 33.96
CA ASP A 269 14.64 -30.95 33.46
C ASP A 269 13.21 -30.36 33.52
N MET A 270 13.12 -29.01 33.34
CA MET A 270 11.86 -28.27 33.39
C MET A 270 11.21 -28.19 31.99
N PHE A 271 10.89 -29.34 31.40
CA PHE A 271 10.44 -29.44 29.98
C PHE A 271 9.30 -28.51 29.64
N LYS A 272 8.24 -28.41 30.47
CA LYS A 272 7.08 -27.52 30.18
C LYS A 272 7.44 -26.05 30.12
N LEU A 273 8.34 -25.58 30.98
CA LEU A 273 8.82 -24.19 30.93
C LEU A 273 9.75 -23.94 29.75
N THR A 274 10.52 -24.96 29.37
CA THR A 274 11.34 -24.89 28.15
C THR A 274 10.45 -24.75 26.89
N LEU A 275 9.35 -25.51 26.79
CA LEU A 275 8.38 -25.37 25.72
C LEU A 275 7.84 -23.93 25.64
N LEU A 276 7.45 -23.37 26.78
CA LEU A 276 6.94 -21.97 26.81
C LEU A 276 8.03 -20.97 26.39
N ALA A 277 9.24 -21.11 26.91
CA ALA A 277 10.35 -20.22 26.57
C ALA A 277 10.69 -20.30 25.09
N VAL A 278 10.74 -21.49 24.50
CA VAL A 278 10.99 -21.67 23.05
C VAL A 278 9.85 -21.10 22.20
N ALA A 279 8.60 -21.30 22.62
CA ALA A 279 7.46 -20.67 21.94
C ALA A 279 7.57 -19.15 21.92
N LEU A 280 7.89 -18.53 23.05
CA LEU A 280 8.07 -17.10 23.16
C LEU A 280 9.27 -16.60 22.31
N ILE A 281 10.40 -17.29 22.35
CA ILE A 281 11.58 -16.97 21.54
C ILE A 281 11.22 -16.99 20.05
N THR A 282 10.61 -18.10 19.59
CA THR A 282 10.26 -18.25 18.17
C THR A 282 9.26 -17.20 17.72
N GLY A 283 8.28 -16.90 18.59
CA GLY A 283 7.29 -15.86 18.31
C GLY A 283 7.91 -14.46 18.22
N LEU A 284 8.78 -14.09 19.17
CA LEU A 284 9.47 -12.80 19.13
C LEU A 284 10.34 -12.65 17.88
N VAL A 285 11.09 -13.71 17.51
CA VAL A 285 11.93 -13.69 16.31
C VAL A 285 11.06 -13.60 15.04
N ALA A 286 9.96 -14.36 14.97
CA ALA A 286 9.05 -14.32 13.82
C ALA A 286 8.40 -12.93 13.64
N CYS A 287 8.06 -12.25 14.74
CA CYS A 287 7.48 -10.90 14.70
C CYS A 287 8.48 -9.81 14.28
N LEU A 288 9.79 -10.05 14.32
CA LEU A 288 10.78 -9.07 13.84
C LEU A 288 10.63 -8.79 12.34
N TYR A 289 10.21 -9.77 11.53
CA TYR A 289 10.03 -9.58 10.09
C TYR A 289 8.92 -8.58 9.76
N PRO A 290 7.66 -8.78 10.18
CA PRO A 290 6.59 -7.82 9.92
C PRO A 290 6.82 -6.47 10.59
N MET A 291 7.49 -6.41 11.76
CA MET A 291 7.91 -5.16 12.40
C MET A 291 8.91 -4.38 11.56
N SER A 292 9.89 -5.07 10.96
CA SER A 292 10.89 -4.46 10.07
C SER A 292 10.27 -3.91 8.78
N MET A 293 9.26 -4.63 8.25
CA MET A 293 8.49 -4.19 7.09
C MET A 293 7.68 -2.93 7.42
N SER A 294 6.91 -2.96 8.51
CA SER A 294 6.10 -1.82 8.94
C SER A 294 6.96 -0.58 9.20
N GLU A 295 8.12 -0.71 9.90
CA GLU A 295 9.09 0.39 10.08
C GLU A 295 9.64 0.95 8.76
N THR A 296 9.71 0.11 7.71
CA THR A 296 10.16 0.56 6.39
C THR A 296 9.03 1.25 5.64
N PHE A 297 7.81 0.71 5.67
CA PHE A 297 6.66 1.22 4.94
C PHE A 297 6.19 2.58 5.46
N ASP A 298 6.36 2.86 6.76
CA ASP A 298 6.15 4.19 7.32
C ASP A 298 6.99 5.30 6.65
N LYS A 299 7.94 4.96 5.79
CA LYS A 299 8.90 5.89 5.16
C LYS A 299 8.97 5.76 3.64
N VAL A 300 8.13 4.92 3.07
CA VAL A 300 8.07 4.63 1.64
C VAL A 300 6.70 5.01 1.13
N LEU A 301 6.62 5.60 -0.05
CA LEU A 301 5.35 5.92 -0.69
C LEU A 301 4.53 4.65 -0.95
N LYS A 302 3.21 4.74 -0.89
CA LYS A 302 2.29 3.58 -0.98
C LYS A 302 2.46 2.79 -2.28
N GLU A 303 2.70 3.48 -3.40
CA GLU A 303 2.97 2.89 -4.72
C GLU A 303 4.28 2.10 -4.77
N GLN A 304 5.24 2.43 -3.89
CA GLN A 304 6.56 1.82 -3.82
C GLN A 304 6.65 0.68 -2.79
N ILE A 305 5.60 0.40 -2.03
CA ILE A 305 5.59 -0.63 -0.98
C ILE A 305 5.96 -2.00 -1.55
N LEU A 306 5.37 -2.41 -2.67
CA LEU A 306 5.64 -3.71 -3.30
C LEU A 306 7.11 -3.84 -3.74
N SER A 307 7.70 -2.76 -4.25
CA SER A 307 9.11 -2.69 -4.62
C SER A 307 10.04 -2.76 -3.40
N ALA A 308 9.67 -2.10 -2.31
CA ALA A 308 10.39 -2.15 -1.04
C ALA A 308 10.30 -3.54 -0.38
N MET A 309 9.13 -4.20 -0.43
CA MET A 309 8.94 -5.58 0.03
C MET A 309 9.90 -6.55 -0.67
N SER A 310 10.01 -6.44 -1.99
CA SER A 310 10.92 -7.28 -2.78
C SER A 310 12.38 -7.13 -2.32
N SER A 311 12.81 -5.91 -2.04
CA SER A 311 14.17 -5.62 -1.55
C SER A 311 14.40 -6.12 -0.13
N LEU A 312 13.42 -5.96 0.77
CA LEU A 312 13.49 -6.49 2.13
C LEU A 312 13.53 -8.01 2.15
N LEU A 313 12.80 -8.67 1.25
CA LEU A 313 12.84 -10.12 1.10
C LEU A 313 14.23 -10.63 0.71
N LEU A 314 14.90 -9.96 -0.24
CA LEU A 314 16.28 -10.30 -0.61
C LEU A 314 17.24 -10.15 0.57
N ILE A 315 17.08 -9.09 1.37
CA ILE A 315 17.88 -8.83 2.58
C ILE A 315 17.65 -9.93 3.63
N TYR A 316 16.40 -10.28 3.87
CA TYR A 316 16.03 -11.38 4.75
C TYR A 316 16.65 -12.70 4.29
N ALA A 317 16.59 -13.00 2.99
CA ALA A 317 17.17 -14.21 2.39
C ALA A 317 18.70 -14.28 2.61
N LEU A 318 19.40 -13.14 2.43
CA LEU A 318 20.84 -13.07 2.73
C LEU A 318 21.14 -13.37 4.20
N GLY A 319 20.37 -12.82 5.13
CA GLY A 319 20.48 -13.15 6.56
C GLY A 319 20.22 -14.62 6.83
N SER A 320 19.20 -15.20 6.19
CA SER A 320 18.80 -16.60 6.40
C SER A 320 19.78 -17.62 5.80
N ILE A 321 20.62 -17.25 4.83
CA ILE A 321 21.75 -18.07 4.36
C ILE A 321 22.81 -18.19 5.46
N LEU A 322 23.15 -17.09 6.13
CA LEU A 322 24.21 -17.06 7.12
C LEU A 322 23.81 -17.72 8.45
N GLY A 323 22.53 -17.60 8.82
CA GLY A 323 22.04 -18.03 10.13
C GLY A 323 22.38 -19.48 10.50
N PRO A 324 21.88 -20.50 9.76
CA PRO A 324 22.11 -21.90 10.10
C PRO A 324 23.58 -22.28 10.04
N TYR A 325 24.34 -21.77 9.06
CA TYR A 325 25.76 -22.05 8.91
C TYR A 325 26.58 -21.52 10.08
N LEU A 326 26.42 -20.26 10.47
CA LEU A 326 27.13 -19.68 11.60
C LEU A 326 26.71 -20.32 12.93
N ALA A 327 25.42 -20.60 13.12
CA ALA A 327 24.93 -21.29 14.31
C ALA A 327 25.53 -22.69 14.42
N SER A 328 25.62 -23.44 13.34
CA SER A 328 26.20 -24.80 13.34
C SER A 328 27.70 -24.78 13.67
N MET A 329 28.46 -23.80 13.14
CA MET A 329 29.88 -23.62 13.49
C MET A 329 30.06 -23.34 14.98
N VAL A 330 29.21 -22.50 15.56
CA VAL A 330 29.26 -22.20 17.00
C VAL A 330 28.86 -23.44 17.83
N MET A 331 27.85 -24.19 17.41
CA MET A 331 27.43 -25.42 18.08
C MET A 331 28.51 -26.52 18.02
N GLU A 332 29.20 -26.67 16.88
CA GLU A 332 30.29 -27.67 16.73
C GLU A 332 31.46 -27.38 17.66
N ASN A 333 31.84 -26.12 17.85
CA ASN A 333 33.00 -25.74 18.64
C ASN A 333 32.71 -25.61 20.16
N PHE A 334 31.50 -25.17 20.53
CA PHE A 334 31.16 -24.81 21.92
C PHE A 334 30.03 -25.69 22.50
N GLY A 335 29.57 -26.68 21.75
CA GLY A 335 28.55 -27.62 22.18
C GLY A 335 27.11 -27.18 21.91
N ASN A 336 26.16 -28.05 22.24
CA ASN A 336 24.76 -27.94 21.85
C ASN A 336 24.08 -26.65 22.34
N ASN A 337 24.35 -26.24 23.58
CA ASN A 337 23.75 -25.03 24.18
C ASN A 337 24.23 -23.72 23.54
N ALA A 338 25.29 -23.77 22.73
CA ALA A 338 25.87 -22.63 22.07
C ALA A 338 24.94 -22.04 20.98
N LEU A 339 23.87 -22.75 20.55
CA LEU A 339 22.81 -22.21 19.72
C LEU A 339 22.22 -20.92 20.33
N PHE A 340 21.82 -20.99 21.61
CA PHE A 340 21.24 -19.82 22.30
C PHE A 340 22.30 -18.76 22.61
N GLY A 341 23.56 -19.15 22.80
CA GLY A 341 24.70 -18.21 22.88
C GLY A 341 24.89 -17.41 21.60
N PHE A 342 24.84 -18.08 20.44
CA PHE A 342 24.86 -17.43 19.13
C PHE A 342 23.68 -16.47 18.96
N MET A 343 22.47 -16.92 19.27
CA MET A 343 21.26 -16.07 19.21
C MET A 343 21.41 -14.81 20.08
N ASN A 344 21.95 -14.96 21.29
CA ASN A 344 22.22 -13.82 22.18
C ASN A 344 23.22 -12.84 21.59
N MET A 345 24.32 -13.32 21.03
CA MET A 345 25.34 -12.47 20.40
C MET A 345 24.69 -11.64 19.27
N VAL A 346 23.92 -12.28 18.39
CA VAL A 346 23.21 -11.62 17.29
C VAL A 346 22.16 -10.64 17.81
N ALA A 347 21.38 -11.03 18.82
CA ALA A 347 20.34 -10.16 19.41
C ALA A 347 20.95 -8.94 20.15
N ILE A 348 22.08 -9.08 20.82
CA ILE A 348 22.78 -7.96 21.48
C ILE A 348 23.28 -6.95 20.45
N THR A 349 23.85 -7.40 19.33
CA THR A 349 24.29 -6.49 18.26
C THR A 349 23.11 -5.75 17.66
N LEU A 350 21.97 -6.42 17.46
CA LEU A 350 20.73 -5.77 17.00
C LEU A 350 20.20 -4.77 18.04
N LEU A 351 20.18 -5.12 19.33
CA LEU A 351 19.73 -4.24 20.41
C LEU A 351 20.57 -2.95 20.46
N LEU A 352 21.89 -3.08 20.36
CA LEU A 352 22.79 -1.92 20.31
C LEU A 352 22.50 -1.05 19.09
N PHE A 353 22.27 -1.66 17.92
CA PHE A 353 21.95 -0.92 16.70
C PHE A 353 20.61 -0.17 16.84
N ILE A 354 19.54 -0.81 17.33
CA ILE A 354 18.24 -0.16 17.58
C ILE A 354 18.43 1.03 18.53
N SER A 355 19.14 0.82 19.66
CA SER A 355 19.39 1.83 20.68
C SER A 355 20.15 3.05 20.11
N LEU A 356 21.15 2.81 19.28
CA LEU A 356 21.89 3.88 18.59
C LEU A 356 21.00 4.66 17.63
N ARG A 357 20.15 3.97 16.85
CA ARG A 357 19.24 4.62 15.90
C ARG A 357 18.17 5.45 16.59
N MET A 358 17.65 4.99 17.72
CA MET A 358 16.69 5.76 18.53
C MET A 358 17.28 7.08 19.04
N LYS A 359 18.58 7.12 19.33
CA LYS A 359 19.27 8.37 19.73
C LYS A 359 19.51 9.34 18.56
N LEU A 360 19.66 8.82 17.35
CA LEU A 360 20.06 9.61 16.17
C LEU A 360 18.88 10.21 15.39
N ARG A 361 17.68 9.64 15.47
CA ARG A 361 16.49 10.11 14.76
C ARG A 361 15.27 10.08 15.67
N LYS A 362 14.41 11.10 15.56
CA LYS A 362 13.10 11.14 16.24
C LYS A 362 12.16 10.04 15.66
N ALA A 363 11.23 9.56 16.48
CA ALA A 363 10.18 8.66 16.02
C ALA A 363 9.18 9.42 15.12
N LEU A 364 8.52 8.71 14.21
CA LEU A 364 7.33 9.22 13.54
C LEU A 364 6.17 9.30 14.54
N PRO A 365 5.29 10.31 14.43
CA PRO A 365 4.04 10.35 15.19
C PRO A 365 3.23 9.06 14.99
N LEU A 366 2.44 8.67 15.98
CA LEU A 366 1.63 7.44 15.90
C LEU A 366 0.59 7.50 14.78
N ASP A 367 0.07 8.68 14.52
CA ASP A 367 -0.97 8.95 13.51
C ASP A 367 -0.45 8.79 12.04
N GLU A 368 0.87 8.88 11.86
CA GLU A 368 1.54 8.71 10.56
C GLU A 368 2.06 7.28 10.34
N GLN A 369 1.84 6.36 11.29
CA GLN A 369 2.33 4.99 11.19
C GLN A 369 1.30 4.09 10.51
N GLU A 370 1.71 3.35 9.48
CA GLU A 370 0.89 2.33 8.82
C GLU A 370 0.55 1.18 9.78
N SER A 371 -0.65 0.59 9.66
CA SER A 371 -1.09 -0.52 10.52
C SER A 371 -0.18 -1.75 10.39
N PHE A 372 -0.01 -2.48 11.47
CA PHE A 372 0.73 -3.75 11.46
C PHE A 372 -0.04 -4.82 10.68
N VAL A 373 0.63 -5.48 9.74
CA VAL A 373 0.07 -6.61 8.99
C VAL A 373 0.82 -7.89 9.34
N MET A 374 0.08 -8.92 9.74
CA MET A 374 0.64 -10.22 10.05
C MET A 374 1.24 -10.86 8.81
N GLN A 375 2.53 -11.13 8.85
CA GLN A 375 3.24 -11.83 7.79
C GLN A 375 4.22 -12.82 8.39
N THR A 376 4.42 -13.93 7.69
CA THR A 376 5.44 -14.91 8.06
C THR A 376 6.68 -14.70 7.22
N PRO A 377 7.87 -14.94 7.78
CA PRO A 377 9.12 -14.91 7.02
C PRO A 377 9.21 -16.14 6.08
N SER A 378 8.28 -16.23 5.14
CA SER A 378 8.15 -17.37 4.22
C SER A 378 8.95 -17.22 2.93
N GLY A 379 9.71 -16.16 2.81
CA GLY A 379 10.51 -15.87 1.61
C GLY A 379 9.69 -15.39 0.40
N VAL A 380 8.49 -14.87 0.60
CA VAL A 380 7.58 -14.44 -0.45
C VAL A 380 7.15 -13.00 -0.26
N VAL A 381 7.09 -12.26 -1.36
CA VAL A 381 6.48 -10.92 -1.42
C VAL A 381 4.97 -11.12 -1.49
N SER A 382 4.24 -10.65 -0.49
CA SER A 382 2.79 -10.77 -0.50
C SER A 382 2.15 -9.62 -1.30
N GLU A 383 1.71 -9.93 -2.50
CA GLU A 383 0.85 -9.04 -3.30
C GLU A 383 -0.51 -8.81 -2.63
N LEU A 384 -0.86 -9.60 -1.61
CA LEU A 384 -2.07 -9.50 -0.81
C LEU A 384 -1.96 -8.50 0.34
N ASP A 385 -0.82 -7.82 0.54
CA ASP A 385 -0.67 -6.85 1.62
C ASP A 385 -1.65 -5.68 1.42
N PRO A 386 -2.56 -5.41 2.37
CA PRO A 386 -3.57 -4.37 2.23
C PRO A 386 -2.99 -2.95 2.18
N ARG A 387 -1.71 -2.77 2.53
CA ARG A 387 -1.00 -1.49 2.46
C ARG A 387 -0.47 -1.19 1.06
N THR A 388 -0.37 -2.19 0.18
CA THR A 388 -0.03 -1.97 -1.22
C THR A 388 -1.24 -1.34 -1.91
N GLN A 389 -1.12 -0.10 -2.36
CA GLN A 389 -1.97 0.40 -3.43
C GLN A 389 -1.43 -0.21 -4.72
N TYR A 390 -2.22 -1.05 -5.36
CA TYR A 390 -2.06 -1.20 -6.79
C TYR A 390 -2.62 0.09 -7.38
N ALA A 391 -2.00 0.64 -8.41
CA ALA A 391 -2.77 1.39 -9.37
C ALA A 391 -3.92 0.43 -9.74
N GLU A 392 -5.15 0.72 -9.30
CA GLU A 392 -6.31 -0.07 -9.70
C GLU A 392 -6.20 -0.18 -11.21
N ALA A 393 -6.33 -1.39 -11.72
CA ALA A 393 -6.58 -1.53 -13.12
C ALA A 393 -7.94 -0.84 -13.33
N GLN A 394 -7.89 0.43 -13.72
CA GLN A 394 -9.04 1.32 -13.87
C GLN A 394 -9.94 0.84 -15.01
N PHE A 395 -9.68 -0.37 -15.49
CA PHE A 395 -10.42 -1.02 -16.55
C PHE A 395 -10.50 -2.55 -16.34
N GLU A 396 -11.61 -3.15 -16.74
CA GLU A 396 -11.78 -4.60 -16.76
C GLU A 396 -10.99 -5.23 -17.91
N THR A 397 -10.16 -6.21 -17.62
CA THR A 397 -9.37 -6.92 -18.62
C THR A 397 -10.26 -7.91 -19.41
N THR A 398 -10.90 -7.41 -20.45
CA THR A 398 -11.64 -8.25 -21.41
C THR A 398 -10.74 -8.70 -22.57
N PRO A 399 -11.08 -9.76 -23.34
CA PRO A 399 -10.30 -10.17 -24.50
C PRO A 399 -10.12 -9.05 -25.55
N GLU A 400 -11.11 -8.17 -25.68
CA GLU A 400 -11.09 -7.00 -26.56
C GLU A 400 -10.04 -5.98 -26.07
N VAL A 401 -9.98 -5.73 -24.78
CA VAL A 401 -8.99 -4.84 -24.13
C VAL A 401 -7.57 -5.41 -24.29
N GLU A 402 -7.36 -6.71 -24.06
CA GLU A 402 -6.05 -7.35 -24.27
C GLU A 402 -5.53 -7.18 -25.69
N VAL A 403 -6.42 -7.40 -26.67
CA VAL A 403 -6.06 -7.24 -28.09
C VAL A 403 -5.78 -5.78 -28.41
N ALA A 404 -6.57 -4.85 -27.89
CA ALA A 404 -6.39 -3.40 -28.08
C ALA A 404 -5.04 -2.93 -27.52
N ILE A 405 -4.69 -3.33 -26.29
CA ILE A 405 -3.40 -3.01 -25.65
C ILE A 405 -2.23 -3.61 -26.44
N SER A 406 -2.35 -4.88 -26.85
CA SER A 406 -1.28 -5.55 -27.61
C SER A 406 -1.04 -4.91 -28.99
N LEU A 407 -2.09 -4.39 -29.61
CA LEU A 407 -2.02 -3.67 -30.86
C LEU A 407 -1.45 -2.27 -30.64
N ALA A 408 -1.86 -1.57 -29.56
CA ALA A 408 -1.42 -0.21 -29.22
C ALA A 408 0.09 -0.13 -29.01
N ARG A 409 0.67 -1.12 -28.33
CA ARG A 409 2.14 -1.23 -28.16
C ARG A 409 2.91 -1.41 -29.47
N LYS A 410 2.28 -1.92 -30.54
CA LYS A 410 2.90 -2.16 -31.85
C LYS A 410 2.57 -1.09 -32.86
N ASN A 411 1.33 -0.62 -32.86
CA ASN A 411 0.80 0.38 -33.78
C ASN A 411 -0.33 1.18 -33.13
N PRO A 412 0.00 2.30 -32.45
CA PRO A 412 -0.98 3.13 -31.73
C PRO A 412 -2.16 3.59 -32.58
N SER A 413 -1.91 4.05 -33.80
CA SER A 413 -2.97 4.53 -34.70
C SER A 413 -3.95 3.44 -35.13
N ALA A 414 -3.47 2.20 -35.33
CA ALA A 414 -4.31 1.06 -35.66
C ALA A 414 -5.16 0.64 -34.45
N ALA A 415 -4.61 0.78 -33.22
CA ALA A 415 -5.33 0.48 -31.99
C ALA A 415 -6.52 1.44 -31.78
N VAL A 416 -6.32 2.75 -31.95
CA VAL A 416 -7.38 3.76 -31.86
C VAL A 416 -8.52 3.47 -32.85
N ASN A 417 -8.19 3.14 -34.10
CA ASN A 417 -9.18 2.76 -35.11
C ASN A 417 -9.93 1.47 -34.76
N MET A 418 -9.23 0.50 -34.20
CA MET A 418 -9.84 -0.75 -33.74
C MET A 418 -10.81 -0.49 -32.58
N VAL A 419 -10.40 0.31 -31.61
CA VAL A 419 -11.26 0.66 -30.46
C VAL A 419 -12.50 1.38 -30.91
N LYS A 420 -12.40 2.34 -31.85
CA LYS A 420 -13.56 2.98 -32.47
C LYS A 420 -14.53 1.95 -33.05
N ALA A 421 -14.04 0.93 -33.75
CA ALA A 421 -14.87 -0.13 -34.33
C ALA A 421 -15.50 -1.04 -33.26
N LEU A 422 -14.78 -1.32 -32.15
CA LEU A 422 -15.31 -2.11 -31.03
C LEU A 422 -16.42 -1.34 -30.29
N VAL A 423 -16.23 -0.03 -30.05
CA VAL A 423 -17.21 0.82 -29.38
C VAL A 423 -18.48 1.00 -30.23
N LEU A 424 -18.36 1.10 -31.56
CA LEU A 424 -19.53 1.09 -32.45
C LEU A 424 -20.36 -0.19 -32.33
N ARG A 425 -19.71 -1.32 -32.01
CA ARG A 425 -20.38 -2.60 -31.82
C ARG A 425 -20.97 -2.77 -30.42
N ASP A 426 -20.26 -2.30 -29.40
CA ASP A 426 -20.68 -2.34 -28.01
C ASP A 426 -20.31 -1.02 -27.28
N PRO A 427 -21.20 -0.03 -27.28
CA PRO A 427 -20.96 1.26 -26.64
C PRO A 427 -20.73 1.20 -25.13
N LYS A 428 -21.24 0.18 -24.45
CA LYS A 428 -21.08 0.01 -22.99
C LYS A 428 -19.63 -0.23 -22.58
N ASN A 429 -18.81 -0.71 -23.49
CA ASN A 429 -17.39 -0.98 -23.23
C ASN A 429 -16.49 0.23 -23.56
N ALA A 430 -17.07 1.39 -23.90
CA ALA A 430 -16.34 2.58 -24.31
C ALA A 430 -15.39 3.10 -23.24
N SER A 431 -15.88 3.31 -22.00
CA SER A 431 -15.08 3.80 -20.88
C SER A 431 -13.95 2.84 -20.50
N ASN A 432 -14.23 1.54 -20.54
CA ASN A 432 -13.24 0.50 -20.22
C ASN A 432 -12.11 0.44 -21.27
N LEU A 433 -12.43 0.54 -22.55
CA LEU A 433 -11.45 0.61 -23.64
C LEU A 433 -10.67 1.93 -23.63
N ALA A 434 -11.31 3.02 -23.29
CA ALA A 434 -10.69 4.33 -23.13
C ALA A 434 -9.63 4.30 -22.03
N ALA A 435 -10.01 3.89 -20.80
CA ALA A 435 -9.11 3.75 -19.67
C ALA A 435 -7.94 2.83 -19.97
N ALA A 436 -8.18 1.69 -20.62
CA ALA A 436 -7.13 0.73 -20.95
C ALA A 436 -6.08 1.26 -21.92
N LEU A 437 -6.46 2.10 -22.88
CA LEU A 437 -5.55 2.63 -23.88
C LEU A 437 -4.84 3.92 -23.42
N SER A 438 -5.45 4.70 -22.52
CA SER A 438 -4.81 5.91 -21.99
C SER A 438 -3.54 5.62 -21.19
N THR A 439 -3.42 4.43 -20.59
CA THR A 439 -2.21 3.98 -19.85
C THR A 439 -0.99 3.72 -20.74
N ILE A 440 -1.09 3.95 -22.06
CA ILE A 440 -0.01 3.68 -23.02
C ILE A 440 0.55 5.02 -23.54
N ASP A 441 1.73 5.41 -23.12
CA ASP A 441 2.42 6.67 -23.44
C ASP A 441 2.45 7.01 -24.94
N ALA A 442 2.38 6.02 -25.82
CA ALA A 442 2.40 6.22 -27.25
C ALA A 442 1.05 6.64 -27.86
N ILE A 443 -0.02 6.70 -27.05
CA ILE A 443 -1.38 7.08 -27.49
C ILE A 443 -1.67 8.51 -27.06
N ASP A 444 -2.07 9.32 -28.03
CA ASP A 444 -2.54 10.68 -27.81
C ASP A 444 -3.98 10.62 -27.27
N ILE A 445 -4.17 11.13 -26.04
CA ILE A 445 -5.44 11.06 -25.31
C ILE A 445 -6.56 11.82 -26.06
N SER A 446 -6.25 12.94 -26.68
CA SER A 446 -7.22 13.77 -27.43
C SER A 446 -7.75 13.02 -28.64
N LYS A 447 -6.86 12.35 -29.39
CA LYS A 447 -7.27 11.52 -30.54
C LYS A 447 -8.03 10.28 -30.12
N LEU A 448 -7.66 9.68 -28.98
CA LEU A 448 -8.38 8.55 -28.41
C LEU A 448 -9.79 8.96 -28.01
N TYR A 449 -9.93 10.07 -27.27
CA TYR A 449 -11.22 10.64 -26.88
C TYR A 449 -12.09 10.91 -28.10
N ALA A 450 -11.58 11.66 -29.11
CA ALA A 450 -12.29 11.96 -30.33
C ALA A 450 -12.78 10.71 -31.08
N ALA A 451 -11.93 9.69 -31.17
CA ALA A 451 -12.27 8.45 -31.86
C ALA A 451 -13.40 7.70 -31.15
N ILE A 452 -13.35 7.60 -29.81
CA ILE A 452 -14.33 6.86 -29.00
C ILE A 452 -15.65 7.64 -28.92
N THR A 453 -15.61 8.95 -28.67
CA THR A 453 -16.82 9.79 -28.58
C THR A 453 -17.54 9.91 -29.92
N SER A 454 -16.81 9.90 -31.05
CA SER A 454 -17.45 9.83 -32.37
C SER A 454 -18.24 8.54 -32.61
N ALA A 455 -17.91 7.44 -31.87
CA ALA A 455 -18.61 6.17 -31.92
C ALA A 455 -19.73 6.04 -30.87
N ALA A 456 -19.59 6.71 -29.71
CA ALA A 456 -20.56 6.71 -28.61
C ALA A 456 -20.71 8.10 -27.98
N PRO A 457 -21.34 9.09 -28.64
CA PRO A 457 -21.47 10.47 -28.17
C PRO A 457 -22.16 10.59 -26.81
N GLN A 458 -23.14 9.72 -26.53
CA GLN A 458 -23.88 9.69 -25.26
C GLN A 458 -23.02 9.26 -24.04
N MET A 459 -21.80 8.80 -24.26
CA MET A 459 -20.87 8.37 -23.23
C MET A 459 -19.70 9.36 -23.03
N SER A 460 -19.76 10.55 -23.64
CA SER A 460 -18.65 11.53 -23.67
C SER A 460 -18.10 11.84 -22.27
N ILE A 461 -18.97 12.10 -21.29
CA ILE A 461 -18.59 12.36 -19.89
C ILE A 461 -17.89 11.15 -19.31
N HIS A 462 -18.50 9.96 -19.36
CA HIS A 462 -17.92 8.74 -18.77
C HIS A 462 -16.61 8.31 -19.47
N ILE A 463 -16.43 8.65 -20.75
CA ILE A 463 -15.17 8.40 -21.45
C ILE A 463 -14.09 9.35 -20.95
N ALA A 464 -14.40 10.64 -20.74
CA ALA A 464 -13.48 11.63 -20.21
C ALA A 464 -13.05 11.27 -18.77
N GLU A 465 -14.01 10.96 -17.91
CA GLU A 465 -13.75 10.45 -16.55
C GLU A 465 -12.84 9.21 -16.56
N ALA A 466 -13.11 8.25 -17.42
CA ALA A 466 -12.32 7.01 -17.50
C ALA A 466 -10.88 7.26 -17.99
N LEU A 467 -10.70 8.19 -18.94
CA LEU A 467 -9.39 8.57 -19.46
C LEU A 467 -8.55 9.30 -18.39
N THR A 468 -9.14 10.27 -17.71
CA THR A 468 -8.43 11.09 -16.70
C THR A 468 -8.18 10.32 -15.40
N ASN A 469 -9.09 9.44 -15.00
CA ASN A 469 -8.84 8.49 -13.90
C ASN A 469 -7.67 7.54 -14.22
N ALA A 470 -7.54 7.11 -15.47
CA ALA A 470 -6.48 6.19 -15.89
C ALA A 470 -5.13 6.88 -16.15
N SER A 471 -5.13 8.15 -16.51
CA SER A 471 -3.94 8.95 -16.83
C SER A 471 -4.15 10.39 -16.36
N PRO A 472 -4.08 10.66 -15.04
CA PRO A 472 -4.31 12.00 -14.47
C PRO A 472 -3.36 13.06 -15.03
N GLU A 473 -2.11 12.69 -15.33
CA GLU A 473 -1.08 13.56 -15.88
C GLU A 473 -1.40 14.10 -17.29
N GLN A 474 -2.39 13.54 -17.97
CA GLN A 474 -2.84 13.99 -19.29
C GLN A 474 -4.18 14.74 -19.24
N ALA A 475 -4.73 15.00 -18.05
CA ALA A 475 -6.02 15.65 -17.88
C ALA A 475 -6.03 17.07 -18.47
N GLU A 476 -5.02 17.88 -18.19
CA GLU A 476 -4.86 19.22 -18.72
C GLU A 476 -4.86 19.23 -20.26
N GLN A 477 -4.10 18.33 -20.89
CA GLN A 477 -4.09 18.21 -22.35
C GLN A 477 -5.46 17.82 -22.93
N LEU A 478 -6.22 16.98 -22.23
CA LEU A 478 -7.55 16.60 -22.65
C LEU A 478 -8.53 17.78 -22.53
N VAL A 479 -8.44 18.56 -21.45
CA VAL A 479 -9.25 19.75 -21.20
C VAL A 479 -8.99 20.81 -22.27
N ASP A 480 -7.72 21.14 -22.56
CA ASP A 480 -7.34 22.05 -23.63
C ASP A 480 -7.98 21.68 -24.97
N TRP A 481 -7.94 20.40 -25.28
CA TRP A 481 -8.49 19.92 -26.54
C TRP A 481 -10.04 19.98 -26.56
N ILE A 482 -10.71 19.63 -25.45
CA ILE A 482 -12.17 19.64 -25.33
C ILE A 482 -12.70 21.09 -25.44
N THR A 483 -12.09 22.01 -24.71
CA THR A 483 -12.49 23.43 -24.72
C THR A 483 -12.34 24.07 -26.12
N SER A 484 -11.30 23.68 -26.87
CA SER A 484 -11.06 24.19 -28.21
C SER A 484 -11.99 23.62 -29.31
N GLU A 485 -12.35 22.32 -29.23
CA GLU A 485 -13.09 21.62 -30.31
C GLU A 485 -14.59 21.49 -30.05
N TYR A 486 -15.04 21.53 -28.78
CA TYR A 486 -16.45 21.35 -28.38
C TYR A 486 -16.97 22.49 -27.48
N PRO A 487 -17.00 23.74 -27.94
CA PRO A 487 -17.36 24.88 -27.11
C PRO A 487 -18.79 24.82 -26.54
N ASP A 488 -19.72 24.07 -27.15
CA ASP A 488 -21.13 23.98 -26.71
C ASP A 488 -21.38 22.87 -25.65
N GLN A 489 -20.41 21.99 -25.33
CA GLN A 489 -20.64 20.80 -24.49
C GLN A 489 -19.55 20.58 -23.43
N PHE A 490 -18.57 21.46 -23.33
CA PHE A 490 -17.41 21.26 -22.50
C PHE A 490 -17.72 21.37 -20.99
N THR A 491 -18.63 22.24 -20.56
CA THR A 491 -18.92 22.55 -19.15
C THR A 491 -19.12 21.28 -18.32
N ASN A 492 -20.08 20.46 -18.68
CA ASN A 492 -20.39 19.21 -17.95
C ASN A 492 -19.22 18.20 -17.99
N ILE A 493 -18.42 18.19 -19.07
CA ILE A 493 -17.29 17.26 -19.22
C ILE A 493 -16.12 17.71 -18.34
N VAL A 494 -15.79 19.00 -18.34
CA VAL A 494 -14.72 19.57 -17.52
C VAL A 494 -15.04 19.45 -16.03
N VAL A 495 -16.27 19.77 -15.63
CA VAL A 495 -16.72 19.60 -14.25
C VAL A 495 -16.66 18.13 -13.80
N ALA A 496 -17.05 17.20 -14.67
CA ALA A 496 -16.94 15.76 -14.35
C ALA A 496 -15.47 15.32 -14.19
N ILE A 497 -14.56 15.80 -15.04
CA ILE A 497 -13.11 15.57 -14.91
C ILE A 497 -12.61 16.15 -13.57
N ALA A 498 -12.92 17.40 -13.27
CA ALA A 498 -12.47 18.09 -12.06
C ALA A 498 -12.98 17.38 -10.77
N ASN A 499 -14.24 16.95 -10.74
CA ASN A 499 -14.83 16.24 -9.61
C ASN A 499 -14.20 14.85 -9.36
N ASN A 500 -13.67 14.21 -10.41
CA ASN A 500 -12.96 12.93 -10.30
C ASN A 500 -11.49 13.08 -9.88
N MET A 501 -10.97 14.31 -9.80
CA MET A 501 -9.57 14.60 -9.45
C MET A 501 -9.50 15.46 -8.18
N PRO A 502 -9.74 14.89 -6.98
CA PRO A 502 -9.87 15.66 -5.74
C PRO A 502 -8.64 16.50 -5.38
N ASP A 503 -7.44 16.08 -5.80
CA ASP A 503 -6.19 16.80 -5.53
C ASP A 503 -5.82 17.80 -6.64
N ASP A 504 -6.30 17.61 -7.88
CA ASP A 504 -5.95 18.40 -9.07
C ASP A 504 -7.16 19.06 -9.74
N GLY A 505 -8.36 18.91 -9.20
CA GLY A 505 -9.60 19.44 -9.81
C GLY A 505 -9.58 20.96 -10.02
N ILE A 506 -8.96 21.71 -9.09
CA ILE A 506 -8.80 23.16 -9.23
C ILE A 506 -7.89 23.51 -10.42
N ASN A 507 -6.81 22.77 -10.64
CA ASN A 507 -5.91 22.97 -11.77
C ASN A 507 -6.64 22.75 -13.11
N VAL A 508 -7.51 21.74 -13.17
CA VAL A 508 -8.38 21.44 -14.32
C VAL A 508 -9.34 22.61 -14.60
N MET A 509 -9.93 23.18 -13.54
CA MET A 509 -10.84 24.34 -13.64
C MET A 509 -10.11 25.61 -14.11
N GLU A 510 -8.91 25.85 -13.57
CA GLU A 510 -8.04 26.97 -13.99
C GLU A 510 -7.65 26.85 -15.47
N GLN A 511 -7.21 25.66 -15.91
CA GLN A 511 -6.84 25.41 -17.30
C GLN A 511 -8.02 25.61 -18.28
N ALA A 512 -9.22 25.18 -17.88
CA ALA A 512 -10.41 25.44 -18.67
C ALA A 512 -10.74 26.94 -18.74
N ALA A 513 -10.60 27.66 -17.62
CA ALA A 513 -10.84 29.11 -17.56
C ALA A 513 -9.87 29.88 -18.46
N GLU A 514 -8.57 29.53 -18.48
CA GLU A 514 -7.58 30.15 -19.38
C GLU A 514 -8.02 30.12 -20.86
N ASN A 515 -8.68 29.04 -21.26
CA ASN A 515 -9.12 28.87 -22.66
C ASN A 515 -10.43 29.54 -22.96
N MET A 516 -11.24 29.92 -21.96
CA MET A 516 -12.66 30.28 -22.15
C MET A 516 -13.03 31.69 -21.69
N ALA A 517 -12.26 32.26 -20.74
CA ALA A 517 -12.67 33.48 -20.04
C ALA A 517 -13.01 34.67 -20.98
N GLU A 518 -12.30 34.82 -22.12
CA GLU A 518 -12.53 35.90 -23.07
C GLU A 518 -13.75 35.65 -23.98
N ASP A 519 -13.94 34.38 -24.43
CA ASP A 519 -14.95 34.06 -25.45
C ASP A 519 -16.28 33.57 -24.86
N TYR A 520 -16.24 32.93 -23.66
CA TYR A 520 -17.39 32.25 -23.03
C TYR A 520 -17.53 32.56 -21.54
N PRO A 521 -17.69 33.84 -21.14
CA PRO A 521 -17.73 34.22 -19.71
C PRO A 521 -18.93 33.66 -18.94
N SER A 522 -20.09 33.50 -19.58
CA SER A 522 -21.29 32.91 -18.97
C SER A 522 -21.14 31.43 -18.67
N GLU A 523 -20.47 30.71 -19.54
CA GLU A 523 -20.16 29.28 -19.40
C GLU A 523 -19.14 29.02 -18.29
N LEU A 524 -18.18 29.93 -18.08
CA LEU A 524 -17.25 29.89 -16.97
C LEU A 524 -17.96 29.97 -15.62
N LEU A 525 -18.93 30.87 -15.48
CA LEU A 525 -19.73 30.99 -14.26
C LEU A 525 -20.60 29.75 -14.03
N GLU A 526 -21.24 29.22 -15.08
CA GLU A 526 -22.03 28.00 -14.99
C GLU A 526 -21.17 26.79 -14.57
N MET A 527 -19.99 26.67 -15.16
CA MET A 527 -19.00 25.64 -14.81
C MET A 527 -18.57 25.73 -13.35
N THR A 528 -18.25 26.94 -12.87
CA THR A 528 -17.86 27.19 -11.49
C THR A 528 -19.00 26.84 -10.53
N LYS A 529 -20.22 27.25 -10.83
CA LYS A 529 -21.42 26.95 -10.06
C LYS A 529 -21.65 25.44 -9.95
N GLU A 530 -21.60 24.73 -11.06
CA GLU A 530 -21.83 23.27 -11.08
C GLU A 530 -20.75 22.53 -10.31
N TYR A 531 -19.47 22.90 -10.46
CA TYR A 531 -18.36 22.31 -9.69
C TYR A 531 -18.52 22.53 -8.18
N MET A 532 -18.81 23.76 -7.75
CA MET A 532 -19.00 24.10 -6.33
C MET A 532 -20.25 23.42 -5.74
N THR A 533 -21.34 23.31 -6.49
CA THR A 533 -22.55 22.59 -6.06
C THR A 533 -22.25 21.11 -5.82
N ASN A 534 -21.55 20.46 -6.75
CA ASN A 534 -21.15 19.06 -6.60
C ASN A 534 -20.19 18.85 -5.42
N LEU A 535 -19.30 19.79 -5.19
CA LEU A 535 -18.41 19.80 -4.02
C LEU A 535 -19.24 19.89 -2.72
N SER A 536 -20.19 20.81 -2.64
CA SER A 536 -21.09 20.97 -1.49
C SER A 536 -21.91 19.71 -1.20
N GLU A 537 -22.51 19.09 -2.23
CA GLU A 537 -23.28 17.84 -2.09
C GLU A 537 -22.40 16.68 -1.62
N SER A 538 -21.16 16.58 -2.09
CA SER A 538 -20.22 15.57 -1.66
C SER A 538 -19.83 15.72 -0.20
N LEU A 539 -19.68 16.96 0.27
CA LEU A 539 -19.40 17.31 1.67
C LEU A 539 -20.58 16.98 2.57
N ASP A 540 -21.81 17.22 2.13
CA ASP A 540 -23.02 16.92 2.89
C ASP A 540 -23.25 15.42 3.10
N ALA A 541 -22.75 14.60 2.18
CA ALA A 541 -22.78 13.14 2.31
C ALA A 541 -21.74 12.57 3.30
N MET A 542 -20.75 13.36 3.73
CA MET A 542 -19.69 12.94 4.65
C MET A 542 -20.09 13.09 6.13
N ARG A 543 -19.49 12.26 7.00
CA ARG A 543 -19.66 12.46 8.46
C ARG A 543 -18.98 13.75 8.92
N PRO A 544 -19.47 14.44 9.97
CA PRO A 544 -18.93 15.74 10.42
C PRO A 544 -17.41 15.74 10.70
N ILE A 545 -16.85 14.63 11.16
CA ILE A 545 -15.40 14.50 11.43
C ILE A 545 -14.59 14.35 10.12
N ASP A 546 -15.16 13.68 9.13
CA ASP A 546 -14.51 13.49 7.82
C ASP A 546 -14.60 14.77 6.98
N ARG A 547 -15.60 15.63 7.21
CA ARG A 547 -15.77 16.96 6.64
C ARG A 547 -14.62 17.91 6.97
N ILE A 548 -14.20 17.95 8.25
CA ILE A 548 -13.10 18.81 8.71
C ILE A 548 -11.75 18.41 8.10
N ALA A 549 -11.60 17.14 7.71
CA ALA A 549 -10.38 16.62 7.12
C ALA A 549 -10.36 16.69 5.57
N ALA A 550 -11.54 16.71 4.93
CA ALA A 550 -11.68 16.68 3.47
C ALA A 550 -11.75 18.08 2.83
N VAL A 551 -12.13 19.09 3.59
CA VAL A 551 -12.11 20.50 3.17
C VAL A 551 -10.99 21.17 3.93
N SER A 552 -9.87 21.44 3.25
CA SER A 552 -9.08 22.59 3.70
C SER A 552 -10.04 23.80 3.63
N GLU A 553 -10.19 24.56 4.71
CA GLU A 553 -11.03 25.77 4.80
C GLU A 553 -10.80 26.77 3.65
N ASN A 554 -9.89 26.45 2.72
CA ASN A 554 -9.40 27.31 1.66
C ASN A 554 -9.75 26.84 0.25
N THR A 555 -10.40 25.68 0.01
CA THR A 555 -10.62 25.18 -1.39
C THR A 555 -11.46 26.16 -2.22
N ALA A 556 -12.53 26.71 -1.64
CA ALA A 556 -13.36 27.68 -2.33
C ALA A 556 -12.62 29.02 -2.59
N THR A 557 -11.85 29.47 -1.62
CA THR A 557 -11.03 30.67 -1.73
C THR A 557 -9.88 30.49 -2.72
N GLU A 558 -9.25 29.32 -2.75
CA GLU A 558 -8.20 28.99 -3.71
C GLU A 558 -8.75 28.95 -5.13
N LEU A 559 -9.89 28.30 -5.35
CA LEU A 559 -10.56 28.29 -6.65
C LEU A 559 -10.92 29.72 -7.09
N TYR A 560 -11.53 30.51 -6.20
CA TYR A 560 -11.87 31.91 -6.48
C TYR A 560 -10.62 32.70 -6.92
N ASN A 561 -9.53 32.65 -6.16
CA ASN A 561 -8.31 33.37 -6.46
C ASN A 561 -7.73 32.98 -7.84
N ARG A 562 -7.63 31.68 -8.12
CA ARG A 562 -7.10 31.19 -9.40
C ARG A 562 -7.96 31.59 -10.60
N LEU A 563 -9.29 31.49 -10.49
CA LEU A 563 -10.20 31.90 -11.55
C LEU A 563 -10.19 33.42 -11.76
N THR A 564 -10.02 34.21 -10.69
CA THR A 564 -9.94 35.68 -10.77
C THR A 564 -8.60 36.12 -11.37
N ASP A 565 -7.50 35.41 -11.15
CA ASP A 565 -6.21 35.70 -11.80
C ASP A 565 -6.33 35.56 -13.34
N VAL A 566 -7.14 34.62 -13.81
CA VAL A 566 -7.40 34.37 -15.24
C VAL A 566 -8.47 35.32 -15.80
N ALA A 567 -9.55 35.56 -15.05
CA ALA A 567 -10.70 36.37 -15.46
C ALA A 567 -10.99 37.51 -14.48
N PRO A 568 -10.12 38.54 -14.38
CA PRO A 568 -10.26 39.61 -13.38
C PRO A 568 -11.53 40.43 -13.55
N ASP A 569 -12.04 40.60 -14.80
CA ASP A 569 -13.26 41.33 -15.09
C ASP A 569 -14.53 40.64 -14.54
N GLN A 570 -14.47 39.39 -14.18
CA GLN A 570 -15.57 38.58 -13.62
C GLN A 570 -15.45 38.34 -12.09
N SER A 571 -14.48 38.97 -11.43
CA SER A 571 -14.17 38.73 -10.00
C SER A 571 -15.39 38.84 -9.10
N ALA A 572 -16.29 39.82 -9.30
CA ALA A 572 -17.50 39.97 -8.53
C ALA A 572 -18.50 38.82 -8.74
N GLU A 573 -18.74 38.43 -9.98
CA GLU A 573 -19.70 37.37 -10.33
C GLU A 573 -19.20 36.00 -9.90
N LEU A 574 -17.88 35.77 -9.98
CA LEU A 574 -17.22 34.57 -9.43
C LEU A 574 -17.36 34.50 -7.90
N ALA A 575 -17.15 35.63 -7.21
CA ALA A 575 -17.33 35.69 -5.76
C ALA A 575 -18.78 35.39 -5.34
N PHE A 576 -19.76 35.93 -6.04
CA PHE A 576 -21.18 35.62 -5.84
C PHE A 576 -21.46 34.13 -6.04
N THR A 577 -21.02 33.59 -7.18
CA THR A 577 -21.26 32.18 -7.57
C THR A 577 -20.68 31.22 -6.54
N VAL A 578 -19.47 31.46 -6.06
CA VAL A 578 -18.80 30.61 -5.07
C VAL A 578 -19.48 30.72 -3.70
N SER A 579 -19.84 31.93 -3.27
CA SER A 579 -20.53 32.17 -1.98
C SER A 579 -21.92 31.56 -1.92
N ASP A 580 -22.71 31.69 -3.01
CA ASP A 580 -24.05 31.09 -3.10
C ASP A 580 -24.00 29.55 -3.09
N SER A 581 -22.97 28.97 -3.70
CA SER A 581 -22.81 27.51 -3.80
C SER A 581 -22.24 26.88 -2.53
N LEU A 582 -21.43 27.61 -1.76
CA LEU A 582 -20.83 27.15 -0.49
C LEU A 582 -20.88 28.26 0.59
N PRO A 583 -22.04 28.48 1.23
CA PRO A 583 -22.26 29.56 2.20
C PRO A 583 -21.27 29.56 3.38
N GLU A 584 -20.83 28.39 3.86
CA GLU A 584 -19.87 28.26 4.96
C GLU A 584 -18.49 28.89 4.66
N SER A 585 -18.12 29.06 3.39
CA SER A 585 -16.85 29.66 2.94
C SER A 585 -16.99 31.14 2.50
N SER A 586 -18.20 31.68 2.55
CA SER A 586 -18.50 33.03 2.04
C SER A 586 -17.70 34.14 2.71
N GLY A 587 -17.37 34.02 4.01
CA GLY A 587 -16.50 34.95 4.73
C GLY A 587 -15.09 35.01 4.15
N ASN A 588 -14.48 33.85 3.91
CA ASN A 588 -13.13 33.74 3.34
C ASN A 588 -13.07 34.22 1.88
N VAL A 589 -14.12 33.94 1.08
CA VAL A 589 -14.25 34.42 -0.29
C VAL A 589 -14.41 35.96 -0.32
N ALA A 590 -15.16 36.52 0.62
CA ALA A 590 -15.31 37.97 0.77
C ALA A 590 -13.97 38.64 1.09
N GLU A 591 -13.16 38.06 2.00
CA GLU A 591 -11.81 38.53 2.30
C GLU A 591 -10.90 38.51 1.07
N ALA A 592 -10.93 37.44 0.30
CA ALA A 592 -10.18 37.33 -0.95
C ALA A 592 -10.66 38.31 -2.02
N TYR A 593 -11.96 38.55 -2.12
CA TYR A 593 -12.54 39.55 -3.04
C TYR A 593 -12.10 40.97 -2.66
N VAL A 594 -12.16 41.32 -1.37
CA VAL A 594 -11.64 42.60 -0.87
C VAL A 594 -10.16 42.77 -1.20
N GLN A 595 -9.35 41.73 -1.00
CA GLN A 595 -7.93 41.77 -1.32
C GLN A 595 -7.68 42.00 -2.83
N ASN A 596 -8.44 41.33 -3.69
CA ASN A 596 -8.38 41.55 -5.15
C ASN A 596 -8.77 42.97 -5.54
N LEU A 597 -9.77 43.56 -4.89
CA LEU A 597 -10.13 44.96 -5.14
C LEU A 597 -8.99 45.92 -4.77
N ILE A 598 -8.26 45.63 -3.68
CA ILE A 598 -7.10 46.43 -3.24
C ILE A 598 -5.92 46.26 -4.23
N ASP A 599 -5.66 45.05 -4.66
CA ASP A 599 -4.51 44.73 -5.51
C ASP A 599 -4.69 45.22 -6.98
N SER A 600 -5.95 45.28 -7.47
CA SER A 600 -6.28 45.77 -8.79
C SER A 600 -6.07 47.30 -8.94
N GLU A 601 -6.12 48.05 -7.84
CA GLU A 601 -5.98 49.48 -7.81
C GLU A 601 -4.59 49.87 -7.22
N GLN A 602 -3.61 50.14 -8.09
CA GLN A 602 -2.19 50.42 -7.70
C GLN A 602 -1.99 51.69 -6.83
N VAL A 603 -2.99 52.59 -6.73
CA VAL A 603 -2.94 53.81 -5.89
C VAL A 603 -4.32 54.06 -5.34
N VAL A 604 -4.49 54.04 -4.02
CA VAL A 604 -5.75 54.43 -3.37
C VAL A 604 -5.98 55.94 -3.49
N THR A 605 -6.96 56.34 -4.29
CA THR A 605 -7.44 57.71 -4.52
C THR A 605 -8.89 57.82 -4.01
N ALA A 606 -9.45 59.03 -3.97
CA ALA A 606 -10.86 59.19 -3.55
C ALA A 606 -11.82 58.48 -4.54
N ASP A 607 -11.52 58.49 -5.84
CA ASP A 607 -12.31 57.79 -6.86
C ASP A 607 -12.22 56.28 -6.70
N THR A 608 -11.12 55.73 -6.16
CA THR A 608 -10.92 54.32 -5.86
C THR A 608 -11.80 53.85 -4.69
N ILE A 609 -11.97 54.68 -3.68
CA ILE A 609 -12.83 54.39 -2.52
C ILE A 609 -14.31 54.32 -2.96
N ASP A 610 -14.74 55.22 -3.86
CA ASP A 610 -16.10 55.20 -4.39
C ASP A 610 -16.39 53.91 -5.21
N ASN A 611 -15.39 53.42 -5.95
CA ASN A 611 -15.50 52.14 -6.69
C ASN A 611 -15.56 50.91 -5.78
N ILE A 612 -14.74 50.90 -4.72
CA ILE A 612 -14.74 49.85 -3.71
C ILE A 612 -16.06 49.83 -2.93
N GLU A 613 -16.57 51.02 -2.56
CA GLU A 613 -17.86 51.17 -1.89
C GLU A 613 -18.99 50.62 -2.77
N TYR A 614 -19.01 50.94 -4.07
CA TYR A 614 -20.00 50.42 -5.00
C TYR A 614 -19.92 48.93 -5.14
N ALA A 615 -18.70 48.34 -5.25
CA ALA A 615 -18.48 46.90 -5.34
C ALA A 615 -18.90 46.16 -4.05
N ALA A 616 -18.54 46.70 -2.90
CA ALA A 616 -18.89 46.14 -1.61
C ALA A 616 -20.41 46.20 -1.34
N ASN A 617 -21.06 47.32 -1.70
CA ASN A 617 -22.50 47.44 -1.57
C ASN A 617 -23.25 46.45 -2.47
N ASN A 618 -22.80 46.26 -3.70
CA ASN A 618 -23.38 45.25 -4.59
C ASN A 618 -23.21 43.85 -4.05
N TYR A 619 -22.03 43.54 -3.50
CA TYR A 619 -21.77 42.21 -2.93
C TYR A 619 -22.67 41.93 -1.75
N ILE A 620 -22.75 42.85 -0.77
CA ILE A 620 -23.58 42.71 0.42
C ILE A 620 -25.07 42.63 0.06
N ASN A 621 -25.57 43.47 -0.87
CA ASN A 621 -26.95 43.35 -1.35
C ASN A 621 -27.25 41.95 -1.91
N HIS A 622 -26.37 41.40 -2.71
CA HIS A 622 -26.50 40.03 -3.21
C HIS A 622 -26.55 38.98 -2.09
N ILE A 623 -25.63 39.09 -1.11
CA ILE A 623 -25.57 38.16 0.03
C ILE A 623 -26.82 38.27 0.92
N VAL A 624 -27.31 39.47 1.15
CA VAL A 624 -28.57 39.70 1.92
C VAL A 624 -29.76 39.01 1.25
N GLU A 625 -29.82 39.01 -0.10
CA GLU A 625 -30.89 38.37 -0.85
C GLU A 625 -30.74 36.83 -0.91
N SER A 626 -29.52 36.34 -1.02
CA SER A 626 -29.26 34.90 -1.27
C SER A 626 -28.95 34.09 0.00
N ILE A 627 -28.11 34.62 0.91
CA ILE A 627 -27.65 33.95 2.14
C ILE A 627 -27.64 34.90 3.34
N PRO A 628 -28.79 35.42 3.81
CA PRO A 628 -28.88 36.47 4.82
C PRO A 628 -28.25 36.12 6.16
N GLU A 629 -28.14 34.85 6.51
CA GLU A 629 -27.51 34.37 7.74
C GLU A 629 -25.99 34.65 7.84
N HIS A 630 -25.30 34.82 6.70
CA HIS A 630 -23.88 35.16 6.64
C HIS A 630 -23.61 36.65 6.35
N ALA A 631 -24.64 37.42 6.05
CA ALA A 631 -24.50 38.82 5.62
C ALA A 631 -23.78 39.72 6.64
N VAL A 632 -24.03 39.53 7.94
CA VAL A 632 -23.41 40.32 9.02
C VAL A 632 -21.90 40.03 9.16
N GLU A 633 -21.49 38.79 9.02
CA GLU A 633 -20.10 38.34 9.06
C GLU A 633 -19.33 38.92 7.88
N ILE A 634 -19.89 38.80 6.67
CA ILE A 634 -19.29 39.30 5.44
C ILE A 634 -19.18 40.83 5.45
N ALA A 635 -20.24 41.53 5.89
CA ALA A 635 -20.20 42.98 6.04
C ALA A 635 -19.10 43.42 7.03
N SER A 636 -18.89 42.68 8.11
CA SER A 636 -17.80 42.97 9.06
C SER A 636 -16.41 42.83 8.41
N THR A 637 -16.22 41.93 7.48
CA THR A 637 -14.97 41.76 6.73
C THR A 637 -14.66 42.98 5.84
N PHE A 638 -15.67 43.51 5.16
CA PHE A 638 -15.53 44.73 4.36
C PHE A 638 -15.24 45.95 5.25
N VAL A 639 -15.96 46.11 6.38
CA VAL A 639 -15.76 47.21 7.32
C VAL A 639 -14.39 47.16 8.00
N ASP A 640 -13.87 45.96 8.27
CA ASP A 640 -12.54 45.82 8.86
C ASP A 640 -11.43 46.26 7.88
N SER A 641 -11.63 46.09 6.58
CA SER A 641 -10.69 46.52 5.53
C SER A 641 -10.92 48.01 5.15
N PHE A 642 -12.17 48.46 5.12
CA PHE A 642 -12.59 49.81 4.72
C PHE A 642 -13.57 50.40 5.71
N PRO A 643 -13.10 51.01 6.85
CA PRO A 643 -13.98 51.56 7.87
C PRO A 643 -14.90 52.69 7.35
N GLU A 644 -14.56 53.31 6.22
CA GLU A 644 -15.31 54.45 5.65
C GLU A 644 -16.69 54.02 5.10
N ILE A 645 -16.85 52.74 4.69
CA ILE A 645 -18.12 52.20 4.14
C ILE A 645 -19.04 51.63 5.24
N ALA A 646 -18.67 51.73 6.50
CA ALA A 646 -19.42 51.12 7.59
C ALA A 646 -20.87 51.63 7.74
N SER A 647 -21.12 52.94 7.39
CA SER A 647 -22.46 53.49 7.43
C SER A 647 -23.39 52.88 6.39
N ASP A 648 -22.88 52.65 5.19
CA ASP A 648 -23.66 52.16 4.06
C ASP A 648 -23.94 50.68 4.24
N MET A 649 -22.95 49.89 4.74
CA MET A 649 -23.14 48.50 5.11
C MET A 649 -24.22 48.33 6.19
N LEU A 650 -24.23 49.18 7.21
CA LEU A 650 -25.26 49.18 8.26
C LEU A 650 -26.66 49.52 7.68
N GLU A 651 -26.76 50.45 6.77
CA GLU A 651 -28.02 50.83 6.14
C GLU A 651 -28.61 49.67 5.33
N ILE A 652 -27.77 48.97 4.53
CA ILE A 652 -28.17 47.78 3.77
C ILE A 652 -28.67 46.64 4.67
N LEU A 653 -27.94 46.34 5.75
CA LEU A 653 -28.29 45.29 6.69
C LEU A 653 -29.56 45.61 7.51
N GLN A 654 -29.82 46.90 7.82
CA GLN A 654 -31.01 47.34 8.52
C GLN A 654 -32.29 47.36 7.67
N ASP A 655 -32.14 47.53 6.36
CA ASP A 655 -33.27 47.56 5.44
C ASP A 655 -33.77 46.15 5.07
N SER A 656 -33.07 45.11 5.53
CA SER A 656 -33.45 43.71 5.34
C SER A 656 -34.32 43.17 6.47
N ASP A 657 -35.52 42.68 6.09
CA ASP A 657 -36.49 42.05 7.02
C ASP A 657 -36.01 40.72 7.61
N ASP A 658 -35.03 40.08 7.01
CA ASP A 658 -34.55 38.73 7.35
C ASP A 658 -33.41 38.71 8.39
N ILE A 659 -32.79 39.86 8.66
CA ILE A 659 -31.66 39.98 9.61
C ILE A 659 -32.17 40.47 10.99
N LYS A 660 -31.83 39.73 12.05
CA LYS A 660 -32.29 40.07 13.41
C LYS A 660 -31.50 41.24 14.00
N ASP A 661 -32.22 42.28 14.52
CA ASP A 661 -31.66 43.45 15.21
C ASP A 661 -30.63 43.10 16.33
N SER A 662 -30.69 41.90 16.89
CA SER A 662 -29.78 41.47 17.96
C SER A 662 -28.37 41.12 17.48
N GLU A 663 -28.18 40.81 16.20
CA GLU A 663 -26.89 40.45 15.62
C GLU A 663 -26.13 41.65 15.10
N LEU A 664 -26.84 42.68 14.64
CA LEU A 664 -26.29 43.95 14.15
C LEU A 664 -25.55 44.75 15.28
N THR A 665 -26.08 44.73 16.49
CA THR A 665 -25.51 45.53 17.64
C THR A 665 -24.26 44.93 18.26
N THR A 666 -23.92 43.70 17.95
CA THR A 666 -22.77 43.01 18.56
C THR A 666 -21.49 43.05 17.74
N SER A 667 -21.55 43.11 16.41
CA SER A 667 -20.38 42.97 15.54
C SER A 667 -19.88 44.30 14.93
N ILE A 668 -20.77 45.20 14.51
CA ILE A 668 -20.37 46.41 13.75
C ILE A 668 -20.26 47.66 14.66
N ASP A 669 -21.07 47.75 15.73
CA ASP A 669 -21.16 48.93 16.60
C ASP A 669 -20.08 49.01 17.72
N ARG A 670 -19.15 48.06 17.82
CA ARG A 670 -18.15 47.99 18.89
C ARG A 670 -16.77 48.58 18.57
N LYS A 671 -16.53 49.10 17.38
CA LYS A 671 -15.25 49.78 17.09
C LYS A 671 -15.45 51.28 17.07
N PRO A 672 -14.71 52.07 17.89
CA PRO A 672 -14.77 53.53 17.85
C PRO A 672 -14.16 54.02 16.53
N LEU A 673 -14.90 54.94 15.87
CA LEU A 673 -14.44 55.75 14.74
C LEU A 673 -13.10 56.43 15.03
#